data_14ccd8f12e16e6ebcc67de1ced871cdc
#
_entry.id   14ccd8f12e16e6ebcc67de1ced871cdc
#
_cell.length_a   1.000
_cell.length_b   1.000
_cell.length_c   1.000
_cell.angle_alpha   90.00
_cell.angle_beta   90.00
_cell.angle_gamma   90.00
#
_symmetry.space_group_name_H-M   'P 1'
#
loop_
_entity.id
_entity.type
_entity.pdbx_description
1 polymer ?
#
loop_
_entity_poly.entity_id
_entity_poly.type
_entity_poly.pdbx_seq_one_letter_code
_entity_poly.pdbx_strand_id
1 'polypeptide(L)'
;MLDNKTELHPEHSHETWLGLQPARHKLKEHISQFLTSNVGWKKIDDSEHPPVLGLKVSAGLGKTRTALECIAQHGHDFLENGHILFYVPTLDLAVEAERTFKDLKSDHPSFVMRGRSALNPETRAPMCERADLAKKVAKSAKSVTRAICREDNPNGESFEAACAKGCPYLAQEKTEKNHVVFLAHSYLKSKPPLAGNVALRIIDEKFWKEMIDLQTLPHDAWLFAPDHLKARNLSGAYEKMQSAVTSALKAKTPVHLALRGSDITSETLRDLANAEKMALPTLELDLRSPDDIVRMKVDTFDHAAANSIRVRSLICDLLAKTIDHRGTERLSLAKPSEQSDHRALVKLHQVADLPDDAPTILLDADLDETIVRRFCNNAQFERLLVRPKAHVIQVSDRTLASSTLKTEGRQKQRADVATIIKREVERAQSNDVLVVASTAVLHALYKYDGKVFEETSAKPQKLYGATVRRFGSKLLGINTYSDYATIILVGRLQLPVVTIEDQLRAVFGDSDVPLDLTEDEKLVASKTSILRADNKRVEAKFQSHPDPRGASLLQQGREAQSEQAIARLRLLDANIPKRVLVLSNVPLPGLTVDEWIRFDALVQEKTNVQVSKKYQKLEHAIREDNGHKPKGLRLSAAGLFGDADKVFPTLKLAKEFRKKLRTPDVLDWTMAIAAEMGMSATHVQLSKGKRGGHSTPAIVFTNAADAQQRSRELWPDYDKYVVIEGSGIAGDDDTAVVEAI
;
A
#
# COMPACT_ATOMS: atom_id res chain seq x y z
N MET A 1 10.14 -35.05 -15.47
CA MET A 1 10.28 -34.95 -14.02
C MET A 1 11.52 -34.11 -13.78
N LEU A 2 11.37 -32.83 -13.64
CA LEU A 2 12.39 -31.91 -13.17
C LEU A 2 11.69 -31.00 -12.15
N ASP A 3 12.09 -31.20 -10.89
CA ASP A 3 11.70 -30.36 -9.75
C ASP A 3 12.23 -28.94 -9.95
N ASN A 4 11.50 -28.09 -10.64
CA ASN A 4 11.76 -26.66 -10.63
C ASN A 4 11.06 -26.05 -9.41
N LYS A 5 11.71 -26.16 -8.26
CA LYS A 5 11.44 -25.28 -7.12
C LYS A 5 11.88 -23.87 -7.50
N THR A 6 10.94 -23.05 -7.87
CA THR A 6 11.13 -21.61 -8.04
C THR A 6 11.46 -21.03 -6.68
N GLU A 7 12.73 -20.84 -6.39
CA GLU A 7 13.18 -20.01 -5.26
C GLU A 7 12.77 -18.57 -5.55
N LEU A 8 11.72 -18.12 -4.90
CA LEU A 8 11.26 -16.74 -4.96
C LEU A 8 12.25 -15.86 -4.19
N HIS A 9 12.90 -14.99 -4.94
CA HIS A 9 13.75 -13.86 -4.54
C HIS A 9 14.58 -13.99 -3.26
N PRO A 10 15.92 -14.08 -3.39
CA PRO A 10 16.86 -14.02 -2.27
C PRO A 10 16.95 -12.63 -1.62
N GLU A 11 16.20 -11.62 -2.08
CA GLU A 11 16.34 -10.22 -1.67
C GLU A 11 15.97 -9.91 -0.20
N HIS A 12 15.29 -10.79 0.51
CA HIS A 12 14.91 -10.53 1.92
C HIS A 12 15.87 -11.12 2.96
N SER A 13 17.00 -11.70 2.55
CA SER A 13 17.87 -12.44 3.48
C SER A 13 18.73 -11.57 4.40
N HIS A 14 18.95 -10.28 4.11
CA HIS A 14 19.84 -9.38 4.87
C HIS A 14 19.35 -7.93 4.96
N GLU A 15 18.06 -7.69 5.21
CA GLU A 15 17.59 -6.34 5.48
C GLU A 15 18.19 -5.83 6.79
N THR A 16 19.07 -4.85 6.70
CA THR A 16 19.65 -4.19 7.86
C THR A 16 18.72 -3.10 8.36
N TRP A 17 18.08 -3.34 9.50
CA TRP A 17 17.25 -2.35 10.17
C TRP A 17 18.11 -1.28 10.85
N LEU A 18 17.79 -0.02 10.60
CA LEU A 18 18.48 1.12 11.18
C LEU A 18 17.73 1.64 12.41
N GLY A 19 18.47 2.31 13.29
CA GLY A 19 17.85 3.17 14.29
C GLY A 19 17.17 4.37 13.64
N LEU A 20 16.14 4.93 14.27
CA LEU A 20 15.33 6.03 13.70
C LEU A 20 16.19 7.27 13.34
N GLN A 21 17.04 7.74 14.25
CA GLN A 21 17.86 8.91 14.01
C GLN A 21 18.98 8.68 12.98
N PRO A 22 19.73 7.56 13.03
CA PRO A 22 20.65 7.19 11.94
C PRO A 22 19.97 7.10 10.57
N ALA A 23 18.76 6.55 10.48
CA ALA A 23 18.03 6.47 9.21
C ALA A 23 17.63 7.87 8.68
N ARG A 24 17.20 8.78 9.54
CA ARG A 24 16.92 10.19 9.18
C ARG A 24 18.16 10.92 8.71
N HIS A 25 19.28 10.71 9.40
CA HIS A 25 20.55 11.31 9.01
C HIS A 25 21.01 10.80 7.63
N LYS A 26 21.00 9.49 7.41
CA LYS A 26 21.34 8.89 6.12
C LYS A 26 20.41 9.35 4.99
N LEU A 27 19.12 9.48 5.25
CA LEU A 27 18.16 9.98 4.25
C LEU A 27 18.56 11.40 3.80
N LYS A 28 18.86 12.28 4.75
CA LYS A 28 19.31 13.63 4.44
C LYS A 28 20.65 13.64 3.70
N GLU A 29 21.58 12.80 4.13
CA GLU A 29 22.92 12.64 3.53
C GLU A 29 22.81 12.20 2.06
N HIS A 30 22.09 11.11 1.75
CA HIS A 30 21.92 10.61 0.37
C HIS A 30 21.27 11.65 -0.54
N ILE A 31 20.21 12.33 -0.08
CA ILE A 31 19.57 13.39 -0.88
C ILE A 31 20.54 14.56 -1.09
N SER A 32 21.19 15.07 -0.04
CA SER A 32 22.13 16.20 -0.17
C SER A 32 23.32 15.86 -1.06
N GLN A 33 23.89 14.67 -0.92
CA GLN A 33 24.99 14.19 -1.76
C GLN A 33 24.57 14.11 -3.23
N PHE A 34 23.38 13.54 -3.51
CA PHE A 34 22.86 13.47 -4.87
C PHE A 34 22.67 14.88 -5.47
N LEU A 35 22.11 15.80 -4.70
CA LEU A 35 21.92 17.19 -5.15
C LEU A 35 23.28 17.84 -5.46
N THR A 36 24.22 17.85 -4.52
CA THR A 36 25.52 18.51 -4.72
C THR A 36 26.33 17.92 -5.86
N SER A 37 26.21 16.61 -6.11
CA SER A 37 26.96 15.93 -7.19
C SER A 37 26.36 16.13 -8.59
N ASN A 38 25.13 16.61 -8.71
CA ASN A 38 24.41 16.69 -9.98
C ASN A 38 23.96 18.10 -10.36
N VAL A 39 24.48 19.12 -9.68
CA VAL A 39 24.29 20.53 -10.06
C VAL A 39 24.85 20.75 -11.46
N GLY A 40 24.08 21.42 -12.33
CA GLY A 40 24.50 21.78 -13.67
C GLY A 40 24.60 20.60 -14.65
N TRP A 41 24.11 19.40 -14.28
CA TRP A 41 24.03 18.29 -15.22
C TRP A 41 23.23 18.70 -16.46
N LYS A 42 23.76 18.36 -17.64
CA LYS A 42 23.10 18.59 -18.95
C LYS A 42 23.34 17.39 -19.81
N LYS A 43 22.30 16.95 -20.49
CA LYS A 43 22.38 15.90 -21.50
C LYS A 43 23.23 16.39 -22.67
N ILE A 44 24.35 15.70 -22.95
CA ILE A 44 25.29 16.06 -24.06
C ILE A 44 24.84 15.40 -25.34
N ASP A 45 24.40 14.13 -25.26
CA ASP A 45 23.91 13.38 -26.40
C ASP A 45 22.76 12.43 -26.01
N ASP A 46 22.13 11.79 -27.01
CA ASP A 46 20.98 10.93 -26.81
C ASP A 46 21.31 9.60 -26.11
N SER A 47 22.57 9.21 -26.01
CA SER A 47 23.01 8.01 -25.31
C SER A 47 23.20 8.23 -23.80
N GLU A 48 23.30 9.49 -23.39
CA GLU A 48 23.48 9.85 -21.97
C GLU A 48 22.15 9.89 -21.22
N HIS A 49 22.09 9.16 -20.13
CA HIS A 49 20.94 9.15 -19.24
C HIS A 49 21.24 9.93 -17.96
N PRO A 50 20.28 10.73 -17.47
CA PRO A 50 20.46 11.48 -16.22
C PRO A 50 20.63 10.53 -15.05
N PRO A 51 21.42 10.92 -14.03
CA PRO A 51 21.52 10.18 -12.78
C PRO A 51 20.15 10.00 -12.11
N VAL A 52 19.89 8.79 -11.61
CA VAL A 52 18.66 8.46 -10.91
C VAL A 52 18.98 7.80 -9.57
N LEU A 53 18.43 8.36 -8.48
CA LEU A 53 18.52 7.82 -7.13
C LEU A 53 17.15 7.32 -6.67
N GLY A 54 17.03 6.02 -6.42
CA GLY A 54 15.87 5.39 -5.83
C GLY A 54 16.05 5.16 -4.33
N LEU A 55 15.22 5.77 -3.51
CA LEU A 55 15.25 5.63 -2.05
C LEU A 55 14.01 4.88 -1.56
N LYS A 56 14.22 3.62 -1.10
CA LYS A 56 13.21 2.86 -0.37
C LYS A 56 13.27 3.24 1.11
N VAL A 57 12.27 3.99 1.58
CA VAL A 57 12.29 4.65 2.88
C VAL A 57 11.09 4.26 3.72
N SER A 58 11.29 3.70 4.92
CA SER A 58 10.18 3.34 5.81
C SER A 58 9.16 4.46 5.94
N ALA A 59 7.87 4.09 5.84
CA ALA A 59 6.78 5.05 5.97
C ALA A 59 6.83 5.76 7.34
N GLY A 60 6.71 7.08 7.33
CA GLY A 60 6.81 7.90 8.54
C GLY A 60 8.22 8.38 8.88
N LEU A 61 9.27 7.99 8.12
CA LEU A 61 10.63 8.48 8.36
C LEU A 61 10.80 9.99 8.06
N GLY A 62 9.89 10.59 7.29
CA GLY A 62 9.90 12.01 6.94
C GLY A 62 10.46 12.30 5.54
N LYS A 63 10.42 11.33 4.61
CA LYS A 63 10.99 11.43 3.26
C LYS A 63 10.65 12.72 2.51
N THR A 64 9.35 13.06 2.40
CA THR A 64 8.87 14.28 1.72
C THR A 64 9.46 15.55 2.35
N ARG A 65 9.38 15.65 3.68
CA ARG A 65 9.88 16.81 4.44
C ARG A 65 11.40 16.95 4.29
N THR A 66 12.15 15.85 4.43
CA THR A 66 13.62 15.87 4.26
C THR A 66 14.02 16.29 2.84
N ALA A 67 13.31 15.82 1.81
CA ALA A 67 13.57 16.25 0.44
C ALA A 67 13.32 17.75 0.26
N LEU A 68 12.22 18.27 0.81
CA LEU A 68 11.92 19.70 0.78
C LEU A 68 12.97 20.54 1.55
N GLU A 69 13.44 20.08 2.71
CA GLU A 69 14.53 20.71 3.47
C GLU A 69 15.84 20.74 2.66
N CYS A 70 16.17 19.65 1.96
CA CYS A 70 17.36 19.60 1.08
C CYS A 70 17.21 20.55 -0.13
N ILE A 71 16.01 20.64 -0.74
CA ILE A 71 15.76 21.62 -1.82
C ILE A 71 15.89 23.05 -1.30
N ALA A 72 15.35 23.36 -0.11
CA ALA A 72 15.47 24.68 0.49
C ALA A 72 16.93 25.07 0.75
N GLN A 73 17.80 24.09 1.03
CA GLN A 73 19.22 24.27 1.32
C GLN A 73 20.10 24.34 0.05
N HIS A 74 19.83 23.49 -0.96
CA HIS A 74 20.69 23.26 -2.13
C HIS A 74 20.02 23.63 -3.47
N GLY A 75 18.76 24.09 -3.46
CA GLY A 75 17.98 24.32 -4.69
C GLY A 75 18.41 25.52 -5.50
N HIS A 76 19.15 26.47 -4.92
CA HIS A 76 19.57 27.68 -5.60
C HIS A 76 20.32 27.38 -6.91
N ASP A 77 21.34 26.54 -6.82
CA ASP A 77 22.20 26.20 -7.97
C ASP A 77 21.43 25.49 -9.08
N PHE A 78 20.40 24.70 -8.74
CA PHE A 78 19.50 24.10 -9.72
C PHE A 78 18.59 25.12 -10.39
N LEU A 79 18.07 26.08 -9.62
CA LEU A 79 17.17 27.12 -10.13
C LEU A 79 17.87 28.10 -11.07
N GLU A 80 19.20 28.19 -11.04
CA GLU A 80 19.96 28.91 -12.05
C GLU A 80 19.92 28.20 -13.43
N ASN A 81 19.79 26.88 -13.44
CA ASN A 81 19.83 26.05 -14.66
C ASN A 81 18.45 25.64 -15.19
N GLY A 82 17.39 25.69 -14.38
CA GLY A 82 16.04 25.29 -14.76
C GLY A 82 15.12 25.11 -13.57
N HIS A 83 13.91 24.63 -13.82
CA HIS A 83 12.93 24.33 -12.79
C HIS A 83 13.29 23.09 -11.97
N ILE A 84 12.90 23.07 -10.69
CA ILE A 84 12.84 21.88 -9.87
C ILE A 84 11.40 21.39 -9.87
N LEU A 85 11.16 20.18 -10.37
CA LEU A 85 9.83 19.58 -10.43
C LEU A 85 9.65 18.57 -9.32
N PHE A 86 8.67 18.81 -8.43
CA PHE A 86 8.34 17.92 -7.32
C PHE A 86 6.98 17.27 -7.56
N TYR A 87 6.98 15.98 -7.88
CA TYR A 87 5.78 15.21 -8.19
C TYR A 87 5.27 14.44 -6.99
N VAL A 88 3.97 14.51 -6.76
CA VAL A 88 3.23 13.79 -5.70
C VAL A 88 1.95 13.15 -6.26
N PRO A 89 1.34 12.17 -5.56
CA PRO A 89 0.19 11.44 -6.11
C PRO A 89 -1.01 12.29 -6.54
N THR A 90 -1.33 13.36 -5.79
CA THR A 90 -2.54 14.15 -6.01
C THR A 90 -2.28 15.65 -5.92
N LEU A 91 -3.20 16.46 -6.46
CA LEU A 91 -3.14 17.91 -6.36
C LEU A 91 -3.19 18.39 -4.89
N ASP A 92 -3.99 17.74 -4.03
CA ASP A 92 -4.08 18.11 -2.62
C ASP A 92 -2.74 17.92 -1.89
N LEU A 93 -2.03 16.85 -2.21
CA LEU A 93 -0.68 16.60 -1.70
C LEU A 93 0.35 17.60 -2.28
N ALA A 94 0.17 18.05 -3.51
CA ALA A 94 1.00 19.10 -4.09
C ALA A 94 0.82 20.43 -3.35
N VAL A 95 -0.40 20.78 -2.97
CA VAL A 95 -0.71 21.96 -2.16
C VAL A 95 -0.12 21.82 -0.75
N GLU A 96 -0.19 20.66 -0.14
CA GLU A 96 0.40 20.39 1.19
C GLU A 96 1.93 20.47 1.15
N ALA A 97 2.56 19.90 0.12
CA ALA A 97 4.01 19.93 -0.06
C ALA A 97 4.53 21.37 -0.29
N GLU A 98 3.84 22.15 -1.13
CA GLU A 98 4.18 23.55 -1.37
C GLU A 98 4.04 24.41 -0.11
N ARG A 99 2.95 24.21 0.67
CA ARG A 99 2.78 24.87 1.95
C ARG A 99 3.92 24.51 2.92
N THR A 100 4.25 23.21 3.02
CA THR A 100 5.38 22.74 3.85
C THR A 100 6.69 23.37 3.42
N PHE A 101 6.92 23.52 2.11
CA PHE A 101 8.12 24.17 1.58
C PHE A 101 8.19 25.66 1.94
N LYS A 102 7.08 26.38 1.84
CA LYS A 102 6.99 27.80 2.28
C LYS A 102 7.23 27.99 3.77
N ASP A 103 6.76 27.04 4.59
CA ASP A 103 6.97 27.05 6.05
C ASP A 103 8.46 26.92 6.42
N LEU A 104 9.30 26.37 5.53
CA LEU A 104 10.76 26.33 5.69
C LEU A 104 11.44 27.69 5.48
N LYS A 105 10.67 28.74 5.11
CA LYS A 105 11.15 30.09 4.85
C LYS A 105 12.29 30.16 3.82
N SER A 106 12.23 29.31 2.79
CA SER A 106 13.13 29.36 1.66
C SER A 106 12.81 30.57 0.78
N ASP A 107 13.84 31.26 0.29
CA ASP A 107 13.70 32.37 -0.66
C ASP A 107 13.42 31.91 -2.11
N HIS A 108 13.34 30.59 -2.34
CA HIS A 108 13.09 30.03 -3.65
C HIS A 108 11.63 30.22 -4.06
N PRO A 109 11.36 30.78 -5.26
CA PRO A 109 10.00 30.93 -5.74
C PRO A 109 9.37 29.54 -5.99
N SER A 110 8.12 29.39 -5.55
CA SER A 110 7.39 28.13 -5.67
C SER A 110 5.93 28.32 -6.03
N PHE A 111 5.36 27.35 -6.74
CA PHE A 111 3.92 27.29 -6.97
C PHE A 111 3.44 25.85 -7.26
N VAL A 112 2.11 25.66 -7.18
CA VAL A 112 1.45 24.40 -7.51
C VAL A 112 0.87 24.46 -8.92
N MET A 113 1.31 23.57 -9.80
CA MET A 113 0.76 23.40 -11.14
C MET A 113 -0.66 22.80 -11.07
N ARG A 114 -1.64 23.52 -11.62
CA ARG A 114 -3.06 23.13 -11.59
C ARG A 114 -3.57 22.82 -12.98
N GLY A 115 -4.28 21.70 -13.13
CA GLY A 115 -4.95 21.32 -14.36
C GLY A 115 -6.15 22.24 -14.67
N ARG A 116 -6.63 22.20 -15.90
CA ARG A 116 -7.73 23.06 -16.40
C ARG A 116 -9.00 22.97 -15.59
N SER A 117 -9.35 21.79 -15.06
CA SER A 117 -10.54 21.57 -14.23
C SER A 117 -10.32 21.81 -12.74
N ALA A 118 -9.09 22.06 -12.30
CA ALA A 118 -8.78 22.35 -10.92
C ALA A 118 -9.32 23.74 -10.54
N LEU A 119 -9.65 23.92 -9.26
CA LEU A 119 -10.12 25.22 -8.79
C LEU A 119 -8.93 26.19 -8.62
N ASN A 120 -9.12 27.41 -9.09
CA ASN A 120 -8.24 28.53 -8.79
C ASN A 120 -8.37 28.86 -7.28
N PRO A 121 -7.26 28.95 -6.55
CA PRO A 121 -7.30 29.20 -5.09
C PRO A 121 -7.92 30.55 -4.71
N GLU A 122 -7.83 31.56 -5.59
CA GLU A 122 -8.30 32.91 -5.35
C GLU A 122 -9.80 33.05 -5.69
N THR A 123 -10.17 32.64 -6.91
CA THR A 123 -11.53 32.86 -7.43
C THR A 123 -12.50 31.73 -7.15
N ARG A 124 -11.99 30.55 -6.76
CA ARG A 124 -12.78 29.30 -6.60
C ARG A 124 -13.46 28.79 -7.87
N ALA A 125 -13.24 29.45 -9.01
CA ALA A 125 -13.67 28.98 -10.32
C ALA A 125 -12.65 27.97 -10.90
N PRO A 126 -13.01 27.17 -11.90
CA PRO A 126 -12.03 26.34 -12.63
C PRO A 126 -10.90 27.19 -13.22
N MET A 127 -9.68 26.66 -13.25
CA MET A 127 -8.50 27.31 -13.87
C MET A 127 -8.73 27.63 -15.36
N CYS A 128 -9.60 26.87 -16.03
CA CYS A 128 -9.99 27.10 -17.42
C CYS A 128 -11.51 27.29 -17.49
N GLU A 129 -11.95 28.40 -18.04
CA GLU A 129 -13.38 28.71 -18.25
C GLU A 129 -14.08 27.66 -19.13
N ARG A 130 -13.35 27.09 -20.12
CA ARG A 130 -13.80 26.02 -21.03
C ARG A 130 -13.33 24.63 -20.60
N ALA A 131 -13.22 24.32 -19.30
CA ALA A 131 -12.66 23.08 -18.81
C ALA A 131 -13.42 21.82 -19.28
N ASP A 132 -14.73 21.89 -19.39
CA ASP A 132 -15.59 20.82 -19.93
C ASP A 132 -15.34 20.56 -21.42
N LEU A 133 -15.23 21.62 -22.23
CA LEU A 133 -14.88 21.56 -23.65
C LEU A 133 -13.47 21.00 -23.82
N ALA A 134 -12.50 21.49 -23.05
CA ALA A 134 -11.13 21.02 -23.06
C ALA A 134 -11.01 19.51 -22.79
N LYS A 135 -11.83 18.98 -21.85
CA LYS A 135 -11.89 17.53 -21.56
C LYS A 135 -12.42 16.70 -22.73
N LYS A 136 -13.38 17.23 -23.51
CA LYS A 136 -13.89 16.55 -24.72
C LYS A 136 -12.85 16.60 -25.85
N VAL A 137 -12.27 17.77 -26.10
CA VAL A 137 -11.25 18.01 -27.12
C VAL A 137 -10.01 17.16 -26.90
N ALA A 138 -9.59 16.97 -25.66
CA ALA A 138 -8.41 16.14 -25.30
C ALA A 138 -8.51 14.68 -25.77
N LYS A 139 -9.72 14.19 -26.09
CA LYS A 139 -9.92 12.83 -26.61
C LYS A 139 -9.45 12.65 -28.06
N SER A 140 -9.40 13.74 -28.86
CA SER A 140 -9.15 13.66 -30.30
C SER A 140 -8.16 14.69 -30.83
N ALA A 141 -7.92 15.80 -30.14
CA ALA A 141 -6.95 16.80 -30.55
C ALA A 141 -5.55 16.48 -30.04
N LYS A 142 -4.52 16.72 -30.87
CA LYS A 142 -3.11 16.58 -30.49
C LYS A 142 -2.69 17.57 -29.40
N SER A 143 -3.28 18.77 -29.38
CA SER A 143 -3.05 19.81 -28.39
C SER A 143 -4.35 20.56 -28.10
N VAL A 144 -4.80 20.47 -26.85
CA VAL A 144 -5.99 21.23 -26.39
C VAL A 144 -5.74 22.74 -26.50
N THR A 145 -4.54 23.21 -26.15
CA THR A 145 -4.21 24.64 -26.23
C THR A 145 -4.30 25.17 -27.64
N ARG A 146 -3.75 24.43 -28.64
CA ARG A 146 -3.90 24.83 -30.03
C ARG A 146 -5.33 24.75 -30.56
N ALA A 147 -6.09 23.76 -30.08
CA ALA A 147 -7.43 23.54 -30.62
C ALA A 147 -8.47 24.56 -30.09
N ILE A 148 -8.36 25.05 -28.85
CA ILE A 148 -9.39 25.89 -28.23
C ILE A 148 -8.90 27.15 -27.51
N CYS A 149 -7.59 27.42 -27.48
CA CYS A 149 -7.07 28.58 -26.76
C CYS A 149 -6.35 29.56 -27.69
N ARG A 150 -5.39 29.07 -28.50
CA ARG A 150 -4.60 29.90 -29.41
C ARG A 150 -4.19 29.13 -30.68
N GLU A 151 -4.24 29.77 -31.78
CA GLU A 151 -3.81 29.27 -33.07
C GLU A 151 -2.58 30.05 -33.52
N ASP A 152 -1.48 29.35 -33.73
CA ASP A 152 -0.25 29.93 -34.33
C ASP A 152 -0.31 29.70 -35.83
N ASN A 153 -0.57 30.73 -36.62
CA ASN A 153 -0.56 30.63 -38.08
C ASN A 153 0.88 30.73 -38.59
N PRO A 154 1.33 29.86 -39.51
CA PRO A 154 2.65 29.95 -40.15
C PRO A 154 2.98 31.31 -40.77
N ASN A 155 1.97 32.11 -41.11
CA ASN A 155 2.07 33.44 -41.68
C ASN A 155 2.25 34.57 -40.64
N GLY A 156 2.43 34.25 -39.34
CA GLY A 156 2.73 35.23 -38.30
C GLY A 156 1.53 35.87 -37.60
N GLU A 157 0.30 35.61 -38.05
CA GLU A 157 -0.89 36.01 -37.31
C GLU A 157 -1.30 34.95 -36.30
N SER A 158 -1.19 35.26 -35.02
CA SER A 158 -1.70 34.40 -33.95
C SER A 158 -3.10 34.86 -33.55
N PHE A 159 -4.04 33.93 -33.44
CA PHE A 159 -5.37 34.20 -32.91
C PHE A 159 -5.49 33.58 -31.51
N GLU A 160 -5.96 34.39 -30.57
CA GLU A 160 -6.26 33.93 -29.24
C GLU A 160 -7.78 34.01 -28.97
N ALA A 161 -8.36 32.94 -28.41
CA ALA A 161 -9.74 32.95 -27.94
C ALA A 161 -9.91 33.99 -26.83
N ALA A 162 -11.09 34.61 -26.73
CA ALA A 162 -11.36 35.67 -25.75
C ALA A 162 -11.00 35.26 -24.32
N CYS A 163 -11.27 34.03 -23.93
CA CYS A 163 -10.93 33.48 -22.58
C CYS A 163 -9.43 33.21 -22.41
N ALA A 164 -8.63 33.24 -23.45
CA ALA A 164 -7.18 33.03 -23.31
C ALA A 164 -6.46 34.26 -22.74
N LYS A 165 -7.06 35.45 -22.95
CA LYS A 165 -6.57 36.69 -22.37
C LYS A 165 -6.85 36.67 -20.86
N GLY A 166 -5.79 36.61 -20.04
CA GLY A 166 -5.91 36.54 -18.60
C GLY A 166 -6.30 35.15 -18.05
N CYS A 167 -6.18 34.09 -18.86
CA CYS A 167 -6.49 32.74 -18.44
C CYS A 167 -5.54 32.26 -17.32
N PRO A 168 -6.05 31.92 -16.13
CA PRO A 168 -5.19 31.47 -15.01
C PRO A 168 -4.42 30.19 -15.34
N TYR A 169 -4.98 29.29 -16.17
CA TYR A 169 -4.29 28.09 -16.60
C TYR A 169 -3.08 28.41 -17.49
N LEU A 170 -3.25 29.27 -18.50
CA LEU A 170 -2.18 29.65 -19.40
C LEU A 170 -1.13 30.55 -18.76
N ALA A 171 -1.49 31.32 -17.73
CA ALA A 171 -0.56 32.15 -16.98
C ALA A 171 0.52 31.31 -16.28
N GLN A 172 0.26 30.05 -15.96
CA GLN A 172 1.25 29.13 -15.37
C GLN A 172 2.40 28.78 -16.32
N GLU A 173 2.21 28.95 -17.64
CA GLU A 173 3.23 28.71 -18.68
C GLU A 173 4.29 29.82 -18.73
N LYS A 174 3.91 31.02 -18.35
CA LYS A 174 4.71 32.25 -18.49
C LYS A 174 5.43 32.60 -17.18
N THR A 175 6.37 31.76 -16.76
CA THR A 175 7.23 32.08 -15.62
C THR A 175 8.50 32.77 -16.09
N GLU A 176 8.75 33.99 -15.64
CA GLU A 176 9.96 34.75 -15.98
C GLU A 176 11.22 34.19 -15.29
N LYS A 177 11.04 33.42 -14.21
CA LYS A 177 12.11 32.82 -13.40
C LYS A 177 11.87 31.32 -13.23
N ASN A 178 12.92 30.59 -12.95
CA ASN A 178 12.82 29.19 -12.58
C ASN A 178 12.22 29.04 -11.16
N HIS A 179 11.39 28.02 -10.96
CA HIS A 179 10.63 27.79 -9.73
C HIS A 179 10.77 26.36 -9.25
N VAL A 180 10.53 26.16 -7.96
CA VAL A 180 10.16 24.84 -7.44
C VAL A 180 8.67 24.64 -7.73
N VAL A 181 8.36 23.71 -8.63
CA VAL A 181 7.00 23.47 -9.12
C VAL A 181 6.47 22.18 -8.53
N PHE A 182 5.34 22.24 -7.85
CA PHE A 182 4.66 21.07 -7.28
C PHE A 182 3.58 20.56 -8.21
N LEU A 183 3.64 19.26 -8.57
CA LEU A 183 2.78 18.67 -9.59
C LEU A 183 2.15 17.35 -9.10
N ALA A 184 0.94 17.06 -9.58
CA ALA A 184 0.38 15.70 -9.45
C ALA A 184 1.07 14.73 -10.43
N HIS A 185 1.15 13.43 -10.08
CA HIS A 185 1.74 12.38 -10.93
C HIS A 185 1.12 12.31 -12.33
N SER A 186 -0.12 12.76 -12.51
CA SER A 186 -0.77 12.83 -13.83
C SER A 186 0.00 13.65 -14.87
N TYR A 187 0.90 14.55 -14.42
CA TYR A 187 1.78 15.31 -15.30
C TYR A 187 3.03 14.54 -15.78
N LEU A 188 3.32 13.36 -15.22
CA LEU A 188 4.47 12.55 -15.63
C LEU A 188 4.38 12.04 -17.07
N LYS A 189 3.17 11.79 -17.59
CA LYS A 189 2.92 11.35 -18.97
C LYS A 189 3.03 12.47 -20.01
N SER A 190 3.01 13.70 -19.57
CA SER A 190 2.99 14.85 -20.45
C SER A 190 4.00 15.90 -20.00
N LYS A 191 4.64 16.56 -20.93
CA LYS A 191 5.46 17.72 -20.58
C LYS A 191 4.56 18.75 -19.90
N PRO A 192 4.85 19.16 -18.66
CA PRO A 192 4.10 20.23 -18.03
C PRO A 192 4.21 21.50 -18.88
N PRO A 193 3.15 22.34 -18.92
CA PRO A 193 3.16 23.57 -19.70
C PRO A 193 4.01 24.65 -18.99
N LEU A 194 5.32 24.44 -19.00
CA LEU A 194 6.30 25.33 -18.39
C LEU A 194 7.29 25.82 -19.46
N ALA A 195 7.61 27.08 -19.43
CA ALA A 195 8.72 27.64 -20.20
C ALA A 195 10.04 27.32 -19.48
N GLY A 196 11.08 26.96 -20.24
CA GLY A 196 12.40 26.68 -19.70
C GLY A 196 12.72 25.21 -19.54
N ASN A 197 13.88 24.95 -18.96
CA ASN A 197 14.42 23.59 -18.78
C ASN A 197 14.04 23.03 -17.39
N VAL A 198 14.12 21.73 -17.25
CA VAL A 198 14.03 21.02 -15.96
C VAL A 198 15.46 20.76 -15.51
N ALA A 199 15.84 21.22 -14.32
CA ALA A 199 17.16 21.00 -13.74
C ALA A 199 17.19 19.83 -12.75
N LEU A 200 16.05 19.54 -12.11
CA LEU A 200 15.92 18.46 -11.14
C LEU A 200 14.47 17.93 -11.14
N ARG A 201 14.33 16.63 -10.99
CA ARG A 201 13.03 15.97 -10.79
C ARG A 201 13.03 15.17 -9.49
N ILE A 202 11.98 15.33 -8.68
CA ILE A 202 11.74 14.53 -7.50
C ILE A 202 10.35 13.92 -7.61
N ILE A 203 10.24 12.61 -7.43
CA ILE A 203 8.97 11.87 -7.51
C ILE A 203 8.76 11.19 -6.16
N ASP A 204 7.80 11.69 -5.40
CA ASP A 204 7.44 11.15 -4.10
C ASP A 204 6.25 10.20 -4.24
N GLU A 205 6.37 9.02 -3.67
CA GLU A 205 5.45 7.89 -3.75
C GLU A 205 5.40 7.21 -5.14
N LYS A 206 4.65 6.14 -5.23
CA LYS A 206 4.48 5.25 -6.37
C LYS A 206 3.96 5.96 -7.64
N PHE A 207 4.78 6.02 -8.68
CA PHE A 207 4.45 6.73 -9.93
C PHE A 207 4.06 5.81 -11.09
N TRP A 208 4.58 4.60 -11.15
CA TRP A 208 4.53 3.74 -12.33
C TRP A 208 3.10 3.41 -12.84
N LYS A 209 2.11 3.42 -11.95
CA LYS A 209 0.70 3.20 -12.32
C LYS A 209 0.17 4.30 -13.24
N GLU A 210 0.61 5.53 -13.02
CA GLU A 210 0.24 6.66 -13.87
C GLU A 210 0.88 6.56 -15.26
N MET A 211 1.97 5.81 -15.41
CA MET A 211 2.65 5.62 -16.70
C MET A 211 1.95 4.61 -17.61
N ILE A 212 1.08 3.75 -17.06
CA ILE A 212 0.34 2.74 -17.82
C ILE A 212 -0.84 3.38 -18.55
N ASP A 213 -1.03 2.97 -19.81
CA ASP A 213 -2.19 3.30 -20.63
C ASP A 213 -2.75 2.03 -21.29
N LEU A 214 -4.03 1.76 -21.05
CA LEU A 214 -4.74 0.62 -21.61
C LEU A 214 -5.70 1.12 -22.69
N GLN A 215 -5.39 0.82 -23.96
CA GLN A 215 -6.26 1.10 -25.07
C GLN A 215 -7.10 -0.13 -25.40
N THR A 216 -8.35 0.09 -25.74
CA THR A 216 -9.27 -1.00 -26.12
C THR A 216 -9.85 -0.75 -27.50
N LEU A 217 -9.90 -1.78 -28.33
CA LEU A 217 -10.50 -1.76 -29.64
C LEU A 217 -11.69 -2.71 -29.67
N PRO A 218 -12.92 -2.22 -29.99
CA PRO A 218 -14.08 -3.08 -30.14
C PRO A 218 -13.84 -4.16 -31.19
N HIS A 219 -14.39 -5.34 -30.97
CA HIS A 219 -14.18 -6.49 -31.85
C HIS A 219 -14.59 -6.22 -33.30
N ASP A 220 -15.71 -5.52 -33.51
CA ASP A 220 -16.19 -5.19 -34.86
C ASP A 220 -15.22 -4.25 -35.60
N ALA A 221 -14.64 -3.28 -34.84
CA ALA A 221 -13.62 -2.37 -35.39
C ALA A 221 -12.28 -3.07 -35.69
N TRP A 222 -12.06 -4.29 -35.13
CA TRP A 222 -10.90 -5.13 -35.38
C TRP A 222 -11.12 -6.14 -36.49
N LEU A 223 -12.34 -6.73 -36.61
CA LEU A 223 -12.61 -7.84 -37.53
C LEU A 223 -12.55 -7.45 -39.01
N PHE A 224 -13.01 -6.27 -39.35
CA PHE A 224 -13.19 -5.85 -40.74
C PHE A 224 -12.18 -4.78 -41.16
N ALA A 225 -11.61 -4.95 -42.36
CA ALA A 225 -10.77 -3.93 -42.94
C ALA A 225 -11.60 -2.66 -43.23
N PRO A 226 -11.18 -1.49 -42.72
CA PRO A 226 -11.87 -0.23 -42.99
C PRO A 226 -11.80 0.17 -44.46
N ASP A 227 -12.75 0.99 -44.91
CA ASP A 227 -12.84 1.40 -46.33
C ASP A 227 -11.61 2.18 -46.84
N HIS A 228 -10.96 2.94 -45.96
CA HIS A 228 -9.73 3.66 -46.32
C HIS A 228 -8.54 2.71 -46.60
N LEU A 229 -8.53 1.51 -46.00
CA LEU A 229 -7.55 0.47 -46.32
C LEU A 229 -7.88 -0.23 -47.63
N LYS A 230 -9.18 -0.46 -47.92
CA LYS A 230 -9.64 -0.98 -49.21
C LYS A 230 -9.24 -0.05 -50.37
N ALA A 231 -9.49 1.26 -50.20
CA ALA A 231 -9.13 2.27 -51.18
C ALA A 231 -7.60 2.34 -51.50
N ARG A 232 -6.77 1.78 -50.61
CA ARG A 232 -5.30 1.73 -50.78
C ARG A 232 -4.77 0.32 -51.13
N ASN A 233 -5.66 -0.63 -51.44
CA ASN A 233 -5.32 -2.04 -51.71
C ASN A 233 -4.63 -2.76 -50.52
N LEU A 234 -4.87 -2.30 -49.29
CA LEU A 234 -4.25 -2.85 -48.05
C LEU A 234 -5.21 -3.77 -47.27
N SER A 235 -6.46 -3.99 -47.72
CA SER A 235 -7.44 -4.82 -47.02
C SER A 235 -6.97 -6.25 -46.83
N GLY A 236 -6.40 -6.88 -47.88
CA GLY A 236 -5.90 -8.25 -47.76
C GLY A 236 -4.72 -8.40 -46.80
N ALA A 237 -3.83 -7.41 -46.74
CA ALA A 237 -2.75 -7.38 -45.76
C ALA A 237 -3.28 -7.23 -44.32
N TYR A 238 -4.29 -6.35 -44.14
CA TYR A 238 -4.96 -6.17 -42.86
C TYR A 238 -5.65 -7.43 -42.38
N GLU A 239 -6.42 -8.13 -43.26
CA GLU A 239 -7.14 -9.36 -42.92
C GLU A 239 -6.17 -10.49 -42.54
N LYS A 240 -5.04 -10.64 -43.26
CA LYS A 240 -3.98 -11.59 -42.90
C LYS A 240 -3.39 -11.28 -41.51
N MET A 241 -2.99 -10.02 -41.30
CA MET A 241 -2.45 -9.55 -40.00
C MET A 241 -3.45 -9.77 -38.89
N GLN A 242 -4.70 -9.35 -39.05
CA GLN A 242 -5.77 -9.48 -38.07
C GLN A 242 -6.03 -10.95 -37.71
N SER A 243 -6.11 -11.84 -38.70
CA SER A 243 -6.32 -13.28 -38.51
C SER A 243 -5.15 -13.92 -37.77
N ALA A 244 -3.91 -13.63 -38.18
CA ALA A 244 -2.71 -14.16 -37.52
C ALA A 244 -2.62 -13.71 -36.07
N VAL A 245 -2.82 -12.42 -35.78
CA VAL A 245 -2.81 -11.88 -34.42
C VAL A 245 -3.90 -12.51 -33.55
N THR A 246 -5.15 -12.57 -34.07
CA THR A 246 -6.27 -13.12 -33.32
C THR A 246 -6.08 -14.60 -33.01
N SER A 247 -5.59 -15.38 -33.97
CA SER A 247 -5.31 -16.81 -33.79
C SER A 247 -4.20 -17.04 -32.77
N ALA A 248 -3.11 -16.27 -32.85
CA ALA A 248 -2.01 -16.35 -31.91
C ALA A 248 -2.44 -16.01 -30.48
N LEU A 249 -3.20 -14.93 -30.30
CA LEU A 249 -3.72 -14.53 -28.96
C LEU A 249 -4.68 -15.55 -28.38
N LYS A 250 -5.54 -16.19 -29.19
CA LYS A 250 -6.43 -17.27 -28.76
C LYS A 250 -5.66 -18.54 -28.37
N ALA A 251 -4.65 -18.89 -29.16
CA ALA A 251 -3.79 -20.04 -28.93
C ALA A 251 -2.73 -19.82 -27.85
N LYS A 252 -2.60 -18.59 -27.33
CA LYS A 252 -1.53 -18.15 -26.41
C LYS A 252 -0.13 -18.42 -26.99
N THR A 253 0.04 -18.25 -28.29
CA THR A 253 1.32 -18.39 -28.99
C THR A 253 1.91 -17.02 -29.34
N PRO A 254 3.25 -16.91 -29.57
CA PRO A 254 3.87 -15.66 -29.88
C PRO A 254 3.35 -15.03 -31.18
N VAL A 255 2.84 -13.80 -31.09
CA VAL A 255 2.21 -13.08 -32.23
C VAL A 255 3.16 -12.90 -33.40
N HIS A 256 4.44 -12.59 -33.17
CA HIS A 256 5.44 -12.37 -34.23
C HIS A 256 5.67 -13.62 -35.09
N LEU A 257 5.60 -14.82 -34.51
CA LEU A 257 5.74 -16.09 -35.26
C LEU A 257 4.54 -16.31 -36.19
N ALA A 258 3.33 -16.04 -35.72
CA ALA A 258 2.12 -16.14 -36.53
C ALA A 258 2.11 -15.11 -37.67
N LEU A 259 2.59 -13.90 -37.43
CA LEU A 259 2.72 -12.87 -38.48
C LEU A 259 3.72 -13.29 -39.56
N ARG A 260 4.92 -13.75 -39.19
CA ARG A 260 5.92 -14.26 -40.14
C ARG A 260 5.41 -15.46 -40.92
N GLY A 261 4.70 -16.37 -40.29
CA GLY A 261 4.07 -17.53 -40.93
C GLY A 261 2.92 -17.17 -41.88
N SER A 262 2.44 -15.93 -41.87
CA SER A 262 1.41 -15.37 -42.75
C SER A 262 1.98 -14.40 -43.82
N ASP A 263 3.30 -14.42 -44.02
CA ASP A 263 4.02 -13.54 -44.96
C ASP A 263 3.80 -12.03 -44.71
N ILE A 264 3.58 -11.64 -43.46
CA ILE A 264 3.48 -10.25 -43.01
C ILE A 264 4.87 -9.75 -42.62
N THR A 265 5.29 -8.64 -43.21
CA THR A 265 6.60 -8.02 -42.97
C THR A 265 6.48 -6.75 -42.13
N SER A 266 7.59 -6.26 -41.58
CA SER A 266 7.64 -4.98 -40.86
C SER A 266 7.25 -3.80 -41.77
N GLU A 267 7.59 -3.86 -43.07
CA GLU A 267 7.19 -2.88 -44.06
C GLU A 267 5.68 -2.84 -44.28
N THR A 268 5.06 -4.00 -44.49
CA THR A 268 3.59 -4.13 -44.63
C THR A 268 2.88 -3.54 -43.38
N LEU A 269 3.39 -3.79 -42.19
CA LEU A 269 2.83 -3.26 -40.95
C LEU A 269 2.98 -1.74 -40.83
N ARG A 270 4.12 -1.16 -41.32
CA ARG A 270 4.30 0.28 -41.39
C ARG A 270 3.35 0.92 -42.38
N ASP A 271 3.12 0.30 -43.55
CA ASP A 271 2.16 0.77 -44.53
C ASP A 271 0.74 0.81 -43.98
N LEU A 272 0.32 -0.24 -43.27
CA LEU A 272 -0.96 -0.28 -42.54
C LEU A 272 -1.05 0.84 -41.50
N ALA A 273 -0.02 0.99 -40.67
CA ALA A 273 0.03 2.04 -39.66
C ALA A 273 -0.06 3.46 -40.27
N ASN A 274 0.66 3.70 -41.36
CA ASN A 274 0.64 4.98 -42.08
C ASN A 274 -0.72 5.25 -42.72
N ALA A 275 -1.34 4.24 -43.32
CA ALA A 275 -2.67 4.38 -43.93
C ALA A 275 -3.74 4.73 -42.87
N GLU A 276 -3.67 4.10 -41.68
CA GLU A 276 -4.53 4.45 -40.51
C GLU A 276 -4.25 5.89 -40.05
N LYS A 277 -2.98 6.30 -39.91
CA LYS A 277 -2.61 7.69 -39.52
C LYS A 277 -3.13 8.75 -40.49
N MET A 278 -3.06 8.46 -41.78
CA MET A 278 -3.56 9.36 -42.84
C MET A 278 -5.10 9.45 -42.83
N ALA A 279 -5.78 8.40 -42.40
CA ALA A 279 -7.24 8.37 -42.31
C ALA A 279 -7.78 8.92 -40.99
N LEU A 280 -6.91 9.26 -40.02
CA LEU A 280 -7.34 9.78 -38.72
C LEU A 280 -8.06 11.12 -38.91
N PRO A 281 -9.36 11.18 -38.56
CA PRO A 281 -10.10 12.43 -38.70
C PRO A 281 -9.55 13.48 -37.74
N THR A 282 -9.35 14.69 -38.28
CA THR A 282 -8.89 15.84 -37.51
C THR A 282 -10.08 16.64 -37.03
N LEU A 283 -10.12 16.92 -35.74
CA LEU A 283 -11.12 17.84 -35.16
C LEU A 283 -10.67 19.27 -35.49
N GLU A 284 -11.20 19.82 -36.62
CA GLU A 284 -10.91 21.18 -37.05
C GLU A 284 -11.87 22.16 -36.40
N LEU A 285 -11.35 22.96 -35.48
CA LEU A 285 -12.07 24.01 -34.77
C LEU A 285 -11.55 25.37 -35.24
N ASP A 286 -12.48 26.24 -35.61
CA ASP A 286 -12.16 27.65 -35.88
C ASP A 286 -12.44 28.45 -34.60
N LEU A 287 -11.40 29.00 -34.02
CA LEU A 287 -11.47 29.79 -32.76
C LEU A 287 -12.22 31.11 -32.92
N ARG A 288 -12.44 31.56 -34.16
CA ARG A 288 -13.24 32.76 -34.51
C ARG A 288 -14.75 32.48 -34.47
N SER A 289 -15.13 31.20 -34.55
CA SER A 289 -16.53 30.80 -34.51
C SER A 289 -17.14 31.02 -33.10
N PRO A 290 -18.44 31.32 -33.02
CA PRO A 290 -19.17 31.36 -31.73
C PRO A 290 -19.01 30.08 -30.93
N ASP A 291 -19.03 30.21 -29.61
CA ASP A 291 -18.72 29.08 -28.69
C ASP A 291 -19.71 27.91 -28.82
N ASP A 292 -20.98 28.18 -29.13
CA ASP A 292 -22.00 27.17 -29.40
C ASP A 292 -21.71 26.35 -30.65
N ILE A 293 -21.16 26.97 -31.71
CA ILE A 293 -20.74 26.27 -32.94
C ILE A 293 -19.52 25.40 -32.67
N VAL A 294 -18.54 25.90 -31.90
CA VAL A 294 -17.36 25.12 -31.49
C VAL A 294 -17.79 23.90 -30.66
N ARG A 295 -18.69 24.08 -29.71
CA ARG A 295 -19.26 22.99 -28.88
C ARG A 295 -20.02 21.98 -29.73
N MET A 296 -20.87 22.43 -30.66
CA MET A 296 -21.59 21.56 -31.57
C MET A 296 -20.65 20.70 -32.43
N LYS A 297 -19.58 21.27 -32.98
CA LYS A 297 -18.58 20.52 -33.76
C LYS A 297 -17.88 19.45 -32.91
N VAL A 298 -17.55 19.77 -31.63
CA VAL A 298 -16.93 18.80 -30.72
C VAL A 298 -17.91 17.69 -30.36
N ASP A 299 -19.17 18.01 -30.12
CA ASP A 299 -20.20 17.06 -29.71
C ASP A 299 -20.67 16.15 -30.86
N THR A 300 -20.59 16.61 -32.12
CA THR A 300 -20.90 15.81 -33.31
C THR A 300 -19.73 15.03 -33.87
N PHE A 301 -18.51 15.27 -33.38
CA PHE A 301 -17.31 14.55 -33.83
C PHE A 301 -17.37 13.08 -33.36
N ASP A 302 -17.11 12.15 -34.29
CA ASP A 302 -17.06 10.73 -33.95
C ASP A 302 -15.75 10.34 -33.28
N HIS A 303 -15.70 10.58 -31.97
CA HIS A 303 -14.58 10.22 -31.11
C HIS A 303 -14.29 8.72 -31.08
N ALA A 304 -15.31 7.86 -31.27
CA ALA A 304 -15.16 6.40 -31.22
C ALA A 304 -14.48 5.88 -32.47
N ALA A 305 -14.90 6.35 -33.66
CA ALA A 305 -14.25 6.03 -34.93
C ALA A 305 -12.79 6.51 -34.94
N ALA A 306 -12.55 7.78 -34.56
CA ALA A 306 -11.20 8.34 -34.46
C ALA A 306 -10.31 7.53 -33.50
N ASN A 307 -10.82 7.13 -32.34
CA ASN A 307 -10.09 6.28 -31.39
C ASN A 307 -9.78 4.90 -32.00
N SER A 308 -10.73 4.27 -32.71
CA SER A 308 -10.51 2.97 -33.34
C SER A 308 -9.39 3.02 -34.39
N ILE A 309 -9.38 4.04 -35.24
CA ILE A 309 -8.32 4.28 -36.22
C ILE A 309 -6.97 4.46 -35.49
N ARG A 310 -6.92 5.29 -34.46
CA ARG A 310 -5.72 5.55 -33.68
C ARG A 310 -5.17 4.27 -33.04
N VAL A 311 -6.03 3.46 -32.42
CA VAL A 311 -5.61 2.22 -31.73
C VAL A 311 -5.10 1.19 -32.75
N ARG A 312 -5.75 1.04 -33.94
CA ARG A 312 -5.24 0.16 -35.01
C ARG A 312 -3.86 0.62 -35.51
N SER A 313 -3.68 1.92 -35.74
CA SER A 313 -2.37 2.47 -36.10
C SER A 313 -1.30 2.13 -35.04
N LEU A 314 -1.60 2.31 -33.75
CA LEU A 314 -0.68 2.00 -32.67
C LEU A 314 -0.35 0.50 -32.59
N ILE A 315 -1.32 -0.38 -32.83
CA ILE A 315 -1.09 -1.83 -32.89
C ILE A 315 -0.16 -2.17 -34.07
N CYS A 316 -0.43 -1.64 -35.27
CA CYS A 316 0.42 -1.88 -36.42
C CYS A 316 1.86 -1.35 -36.21
N ASP A 317 2.04 -0.15 -35.65
CA ASP A 317 3.35 0.40 -35.29
C ASP A 317 4.11 -0.49 -34.27
N LEU A 318 3.42 -0.98 -33.25
CA LEU A 318 4.01 -1.88 -32.25
C LEU A 318 4.48 -3.18 -32.92
N LEU A 319 3.62 -3.79 -33.72
CA LEU A 319 3.93 -5.03 -34.43
C LEU A 319 5.08 -4.84 -35.41
N ALA A 320 5.12 -3.72 -36.16
CA ALA A 320 6.19 -3.39 -37.10
C ALA A 320 7.56 -3.27 -36.40
N LYS A 321 7.59 -2.72 -35.18
CA LYS A 321 8.82 -2.57 -34.40
C LYS A 321 9.31 -3.90 -33.80
N THR A 322 8.42 -4.86 -33.59
CA THR A 322 8.72 -6.06 -32.80
C THR A 322 8.75 -7.35 -33.59
N ILE A 323 8.21 -7.38 -34.82
CA ILE A 323 8.09 -8.59 -35.65
C ILE A 323 9.45 -9.22 -36.01
N ASP A 324 10.47 -8.42 -36.27
CA ASP A 324 11.82 -8.90 -36.68
C ASP A 324 12.68 -9.31 -35.47
N HIS A 325 12.20 -9.02 -34.25
CA HIS A 325 12.81 -9.37 -33.00
C HIS A 325 12.04 -10.50 -32.32
N ARG A 326 11.93 -10.44 -31.03
CA ARG A 326 11.26 -11.42 -30.19
C ARG A 326 9.73 -11.29 -30.18
N GLY A 327 9.19 -10.22 -30.78
CA GLY A 327 7.77 -9.88 -30.69
C GLY A 327 7.41 -9.09 -29.45
N THR A 328 6.12 -9.01 -29.18
CA THR A 328 5.57 -8.28 -28.04
C THR A 328 4.45 -9.08 -27.39
N GLU A 329 4.32 -8.97 -26.08
CA GLU A 329 3.20 -9.52 -25.29
C GLU A 329 2.24 -8.41 -24.83
N ARG A 330 2.35 -7.19 -25.38
CA ARG A 330 1.50 -6.04 -25.09
C ARG A 330 0.11 -6.10 -25.73
N LEU A 331 -0.24 -7.19 -26.35
CA LEU A 331 -1.58 -7.41 -26.91
C LEU A 331 -2.29 -8.54 -26.15
N SER A 332 -3.58 -8.37 -25.92
CA SER A 332 -4.43 -9.44 -25.37
C SER A 332 -5.86 -9.35 -25.88
N LEU A 333 -6.62 -10.45 -25.72
CA LEU A 333 -8.05 -10.48 -25.96
C LEU A 333 -8.78 -10.45 -24.62
N ALA A 334 -9.69 -9.51 -24.44
CA ALA A 334 -10.60 -9.53 -23.32
C ALA A 334 -11.70 -10.57 -23.55
N LYS A 335 -12.04 -11.31 -22.51
CA LYS A 335 -13.23 -12.17 -22.53
C LYS A 335 -14.49 -11.29 -22.62
N PRO A 336 -15.53 -11.73 -23.34
CA PRO A 336 -16.84 -11.06 -23.29
C PRO A 336 -17.30 -10.97 -21.82
N SER A 337 -17.77 -9.81 -21.40
CA SER A 337 -18.35 -9.63 -20.06
C SER A 337 -19.77 -9.07 -20.19
N GLU A 338 -20.60 -9.33 -19.20
CA GLU A 338 -21.96 -8.75 -19.11
C GLU A 338 -21.94 -7.21 -19.14
N GLN A 339 -20.82 -6.59 -18.72
CA GLN A 339 -20.64 -5.14 -18.72
C GLN A 339 -20.15 -4.56 -20.06
N SER A 340 -19.68 -5.40 -21.00
CA SER A 340 -19.08 -4.98 -22.27
C SER A 340 -19.91 -5.38 -23.49
N ASP A 341 -21.23 -5.35 -23.40
CA ASP A 341 -22.14 -5.69 -24.50
C ASP A 341 -21.82 -7.06 -25.16
N HIS A 342 -21.30 -8.00 -24.38
CA HIS A 342 -20.89 -9.37 -24.76
C HIS A 342 -19.88 -9.47 -25.90
N ARG A 343 -19.18 -8.38 -26.26
CA ARG A 343 -18.21 -8.37 -27.37
C ARG A 343 -16.78 -8.52 -26.86
N ALA A 344 -15.99 -9.31 -27.56
CA ALA A 344 -14.56 -9.40 -27.29
C ALA A 344 -13.89 -8.06 -27.63
N LEU A 345 -12.91 -7.66 -26.82
CA LEU A 345 -12.11 -6.47 -27.06
C LEU A 345 -10.66 -6.87 -27.30
N VAL A 346 -10.01 -6.25 -28.26
CA VAL A 346 -8.54 -6.27 -28.37
C VAL A 346 -8.01 -5.19 -27.43
N LYS A 347 -7.09 -5.58 -26.56
CA LYS A 347 -6.41 -4.68 -25.62
C LYS A 347 -4.99 -4.43 -26.11
N LEU A 348 -4.60 -3.17 -26.15
CA LEU A 348 -3.23 -2.72 -26.35
C LEU A 348 -2.73 -2.14 -25.02
N HIS A 349 -1.71 -2.78 -24.44
CA HIS A 349 -1.10 -2.37 -23.19
C HIS A 349 0.12 -1.49 -23.47
N GLN A 350 0.03 -0.23 -23.09
CA GLN A 350 1.08 0.76 -23.30
C GLN A 350 1.65 1.24 -21.98
N VAL A 351 2.89 1.68 -22.01
CA VAL A 351 3.54 2.37 -20.90
C VAL A 351 4.27 3.58 -21.48
N ALA A 352 4.09 4.73 -20.86
CA ALA A 352 4.86 5.92 -21.20
C ALA A 352 6.26 5.81 -20.57
N ASP A 353 7.25 6.39 -21.23
CA ASP A 353 8.58 6.51 -20.66
C ASP A 353 8.63 7.66 -19.65
N LEU A 354 9.44 7.50 -18.61
CA LEU A 354 9.73 8.59 -17.70
C LEU A 354 10.64 9.61 -18.43
N PRO A 355 10.38 10.93 -18.31
CA PRO A 355 11.26 11.92 -18.92
C PRO A 355 12.71 11.75 -18.45
N ASP A 356 13.66 11.75 -19.39
CA ASP A 356 15.09 11.51 -19.17
C ASP A 356 15.95 12.77 -19.42
N ASP A 357 15.39 13.93 -19.10
CA ASP A 357 15.97 15.25 -19.37
C ASP A 357 16.59 15.93 -18.13
N ALA A 358 16.51 15.28 -16.94
CA ALA A 358 17.06 15.84 -15.70
C ALA A 358 17.39 14.76 -14.66
N PRO A 359 18.38 15.00 -13.76
CA PRO A 359 18.62 14.18 -12.60
C PRO A 359 17.34 13.95 -11.80
N THR A 360 17.12 12.70 -11.34
CA THR A 360 15.84 12.31 -10.76
C THR A 360 16.03 11.58 -9.44
N ILE A 361 15.25 11.98 -8.41
CA ILE A 361 15.15 11.27 -7.12
C ILE A 361 13.77 10.62 -7.04
N LEU A 362 13.73 9.33 -6.72
CA LEU A 362 12.51 8.56 -6.46
C LEU A 362 12.44 8.23 -4.97
N LEU A 363 11.34 8.62 -4.32
CA LEU A 363 11.11 8.44 -2.88
C LEU A 363 9.86 7.58 -2.67
N ASP A 364 9.99 6.35 -2.21
CA ASP A 364 8.81 5.53 -1.89
C ASP A 364 9.10 4.59 -0.71
N ALA A 365 8.08 4.28 0.07
CA ALA A 365 8.16 3.28 1.12
C ALA A 365 8.20 1.84 0.55
N ASP A 366 7.55 1.67 -0.58
CA ASP A 366 7.36 0.38 -1.24
C ASP A 366 8.11 0.30 -2.59
N LEU A 367 9.17 1.09 -2.77
CA LEU A 367 9.93 1.15 -4.01
C LEU A 367 10.40 -0.26 -4.39
N ASP A 368 10.06 -0.66 -5.62
CA ASP A 368 10.45 -1.95 -6.22
C ASP A 368 11.46 -1.70 -7.34
N GLU A 369 12.66 -2.24 -7.17
CA GLU A 369 13.78 -2.04 -8.10
C GLU A 369 13.49 -2.62 -9.48
N THR A 370 12.84 -3.78 -9.56
CA THR A 370 12.48 -4.45 -10.82
C THR A 370 11.55 -3.57 -11.65
N ILE A 371 10.56 -2.96 -11.00
CA ILE A 371 9.63 -2.05 -11.67
C ILE A 371 10.34 -0.76 -12.08
N VAL A 372 11.12 -0.14 -11.18
CA VAL A 372 11.82 1.12 -11.46
C VAL A 372 12.83 0.98 -12.58
N ARG A 373 13.60 -0.11 -12.62
CA ARG A 373 14.58 -0.37 -13.71
C ARG A 373 13.96 -0.44 -15.09
N ARG A 374 12.65 -0.71 -15.20
CA ARG A 374 11.94 -0.63 -16.48
C ARG A 374 11.83 0.79 -17.00
N PHE A 375 11.81 1.79 -16.12
CA PHE A 375 11.72 3.22 -16.47
C PHE A 375 13.07 3.93 -16.44
N CYS A 376 13.96 3.49 -15.54
CA CYS A 376 15.29 4.05 -15.31
C CYS A 376 16.28 2.90 -15.08
N ASN A 377 16.89 2.40 -16.15
CA ASN A 377 17.80 1.24 -16.10
C ASN A 377 19.10 1.54 -15.32
N ASN A 378 19.53 2.81 -15.28
CA ASN A 378 20.72 3.30 -14.58
C ASN A 378 20.47 3.72 -13.13
N ALA A 379 19.27 3.49 -12.58
CA ALA A 379 18.93 3.89 -11.22
C ALA A 379 19.81 3.20 -10.18
N GLN A 380 20.35 3.99 -9.25
CA GLN A 380 21.02 3.53 -8.03
C GLN A 380 19.99 3.46 -6.89
N PHE A 381 20.09 2.45 -6.03
CA PHE A 381 19.10 2.22 -4.99
C PHE A 381 19.72 2.18 -3.61
N GLU A 382 19.04 2.82 -2.66
CA GLU A 382 19.35 2.76 -1.25
C GLU A 382 18.10 2.40 -0.43
N ARG A 383 18.29 1.61 0.64
CA ARG A 383 17.22 1.13 1.50
C ARG A 383 17.42 1.64 2.93
N LEU A 384 16.47 2.43 3.41
CA LEU A 384 16.48 3.03 4.75
C LEU A 384 15.29 2.52 5.56
N LEU A 385 15.45 1.34 6.14
CA LEU A 385 14.40 0.62 6.84
C LEU A 385 14.55 0.78 8.36
N VAL A 386 13.44 1.12 9.03
CA VAL A 386 13.34 1.28 10.48
C VAL A 386 12.21 0.41 11.01
N ARG A 387 12.49 -0.37 12.05
CA ARG A 387 11.44 -1.23 12.67
C ARG A 387 10.35 -0.37 13.30
N PRO A 388 9.07 -0.64 13.00
CA PRO A 388 7.95 0.03 13.63
C PRO A 388 7.90 -0.24 15.14
N LYS A 389 7.59 0.79 15.94
CA LYS A 389 7.34 0.66 17.37
C LYS A 389 5.89 0.25 17.62
N ALA A 390 5.57 -1.00 17.45
CA ALA A 390 4.22 -1.54 17.66
C ALA A 390 4.29 -3.01 18.04
N HIS A 391 3.29 -3.49 18.77
CA HIS A 391 3.05 -4.92 18.96
C HIS A 391 2.20 -5.43 17.79
N VAL A 392 2.78 -6.28 16.96
CA VAL A 392 2.20 -6.75 15.70
C VAL A 392 1.73 -8.18 15.82
N ILE A 393 0.42 -8.40 15.70
CA ILE A 393 -0.21 -9.70 15.66
C ILE A 393 -0.71 -9.99 14.26
N GLN A 394 -0.27 -11.10 13.67
CA GLN A 394 -0.72 -11.50 12.35
C GLN A 394 -1.30 -12.91 12.34
N VAL A 395 -2.43 -13.06 11.64
CA VAL A 395 -3.09 -14.35 11.43
C VAL A 395 -2.29 -15.19 10.44
N SER A 396 -2.06 -16.48 10.80
CA SER A 396 -1.20 -17.40 10.05
C SER A 396 -1.94 -18.29 9.04
N ASP A 397 -3.23 -18.54 9.24
CA ASP A 397 -3.97 -19.63 8.57
C ASP A 397 -5.13 -19.17 7.69
N ARG A 398 -5.46 -17.88 7.64
CA ARG A 398 -6.60 -17.35 6.88
C ARG A 398 -6.28 -16.01 6.23
N THR A 399 -6.88 -15.79 5.06
CA THR A 399 -6.78 -14.51 4.33
C THR A 399 -7.90 -13.53 4.67
N LEU A 400 -9.00 -14.00 5.25
CA LEU A 400 -10.26 -13.26 5.45
C LEU A 400 -10.64 -12.41 4.22
N ALA A 401 -10.56 -13.05 3.05
CA ALA A 401 -10.84 -12.40 1.78
C ALA A 401 -12.28 -11.89 1.72
N SER A 402 -12.51 -10.83 0.95
CA SER A 402 -13.86 -10.28 0.76
C SER A 402 -14.86 -11.29 0.24
N SER A 403 -14.44 -12.21 -0.64
CA SER A 403 -15.26 -13.34 -1.12
C SER A 403 -15.73 -14.23 0.04
N THR A 404 -14.89 -14.47 1.05
CA THR A 404 -15.26 -15.27 2.23
C THR A 404 -16.25 -14.55 3.12
N LEU A 405 -16.02 -13.27 3.43
CA LEU A 405 -16.84 -12.53 4.39
C LEU A 405 -18.20 -12.08 3.83
N LYS A 406 -18.31 -11.82 2.51
CA LYS A 406 -19.58 -11.43 1.87
C LYS A 406 -20.52 -12.61 1.58
N THR A 407 -20.00 -13.86 1.49
CA THR A 407 -20.79 -15.04 1.14
C THR A 407 -21.85 -15.32 2.20
N GLU A 408 -23.07 -15.65 1.77
CA GLU A 408 -24.13 -16.12 2.66
C GLU A 408 -23.70 -17.41 3.38
N GLY A 409 -24.15 -17.62 4.61
CA GLY A 409 -23.73 -18.76 5.45
C GLY A 409 -22.40 -18.54 6.21
N ARG A 410 -21.65 -17.44 5.98
CA ARG A 410 -20.41 -17.12 6.69
C ARG A 410 -20.65 -16.23 7.93
N GLN A 411 -21.80 -16.36 8.58
CA GLN A 411 -22.15 -15.56 9.78
C GLN A 411 -21.13 -15.74 10.93
N LYS A 412 -20.61 -16.97 11.12
CA LYS A 412 -19.62 -17.25 12.15
C LYS A 412 -18.35 -16.38 11.94
N GLN A 413 -17.80 -16.33 10.73
CA GLN A 413 -16.61 -15.53 10.46
C GLN A 413 -16.84 -14.04 10.69
N ARG A 414 -18.03 -13.52 10.37
CA ARG A 414 -18.39 -12.12 10.66
C ARG A 414 -18.53 -11.89 12.16
N ALA A 415 -19.13 -12.83 12.91
CA ALA A 415 -19.22 -12.79 14.36
C ALA A 415 -17.83 -12.81 15.03
N ASP A 416 -16.93 -13.67 14.52
CA ASP A 416 -15.56 -13.78 15.02
C ASP A 416 -14.78 -12.47 14.81
N VAL A 417 -14.87 -11.86 13.62
CA VAL A 417 -14.28 -10.54 13.35
C VAL A 417 -14.88 -9.45 14.22
N ALA A 418 -16.21 -9.43 14.38
CA ALA A 418 -16.89 -8.50 15.28
C ALA A 418 -16.42 -8.64 16.73
N THR A 419 -16.19 -9.88 17.20
CA THR A 419 -15.65 -10.17 18.53
C THR A 419 -14.25 -9.59 18.71
N ILE A 420 -13.36 -9.76 17.71
CA ILE A 420 -12.02 -9.17 17.74
C ILE A 420 -12.10 -7.64 17.81
N ILE A 421 -12.91 -7.01 16.95
CA ILE A 421 -13.04 -5.54 16.94
C ILE A 421 -13.55 -5.02 18.27
N LYS A 422 -14.62 -5.59 18.81
CA LYS A 422 -15.19 -5.20 20.11
C LYS A 422 -14.16 -5.32 21.22
N ARG A 423 -13.41 -6.41 21.25
CA ARG A 423 -12.35 -6.64 22.22
C ARG A 423 -11.25 -5.60 22.16
N GLU A 424 -10.77 -5.27 20.97
CA GLU A 424 -9.71 -4.26 20.83
C GLU A 424 -10.22 -2.84 21.18
N VAL A 425 -11.49 -2.53 20.91
CA VAL A 425 -12.13 -1.27 21.39
C VAL A 425 -12.21 -1.24 22.91
N GLU A 426 -12.60 -2.34 23.55
CA GLU A 426 -12.63 -2.45 25.00
C GLU A 426 -11.21 -2.33 25.62
N ARG A 427 -10.20 -2.93 24.96
CA ARG A 427 -8.79 -2.86 25.39
C ARG A 427 -8.23 -1.45 25.29
N ALA A 428 -8.56 -0.72 24.23
CA ALA A 428 -8.10 0.63 24.02
C ALA A 428 -8.72 1.67 24.97
N GLN A 429 -9.74 1.29 25.74
CA GLN A 429 -10.47 2.13 26.71
C GLN A 429 -11.03 3.45 26.15
N SER A 430 -10.89 3.67 24.84
CA SER A 430 -11.30 4.86 24.11
C SER A 430 -11.72 4.48 22.69
N ASN A 431 -12.16 5.48 21.90
CA ASN A 431 -12.52 5.30 20.48
C ASN A 431 -11.30 5.21 19.53
N ASP A 432 -10.12 4.93 20.03
CA ASP A 432 -8.84 5.03 19.31
C ASP A 432 -8.46 3.76 18.56
N VAL A 433 -9.45 3.05 18.05
CA VAL A 433 -9.27 1.86 17.21
C VAL A 433 -9.67 2.19 15.77
N LEU A 434 -8.77 1.96 14.83
CA LEU A 434 -8.99 2.08 13.40
C LEU A 434 -9.18 0.69 12.78
N VAL A 435 -10.29 0.47 12.09
CA VAL A 435 -10.52 -0.73 11.27
C VAL A 435 -10.39 -0.35 9.80
N VAL A 436 -9.53 -1.06 9.08
CA VAL A 436 -9.37 -0.88 7.62
C VAL A 436 -9.71 -2.18 6.92
N ALA A 437 -10.60 -2.09 5.92
CA ALA A 437 -11.03 -3.23 5.12
C ALA A 437 -11.40 -2.80 3.69
N SER A 438 -11.66 -3.78 2.82
CA SER A 438 -12.27 -3.49 1.50
C SER A 438 -13.73 -3.07 1.65
N THR A 439 -14.24 -2.28 0.70
CA THR A 439 -15.64 -1.84 0.67
C THR A 439 -16.63 -3.01 0.84
N ALA A 440 -16.39 -4.12 0.14
CA ALA A 440 -17.25 -5.30 0.23
C ALA A 440 -17.24 -5.96 1.62
N VAL A 441 -16.11 -5.94 2.32
CA VAL A 441 -16.01 -6.42 3.71
C VAL A 441 -16.75 -5.50 4.67
N LEU A 442 -16.60 -4.18 4.50
CA LEU A 442 -17.33 -3.21 5.32
C LEU A 442 -18.85 -3.36 5.16
N HIS A 443 -19.36 -3.46 3.94
CA HIS A 443 -20.78 -3.76 3.71
C HIS A 443 -21.23 -5.03 4.42
N ALA A 444 -20.45 -6.11 4.34
CA ALA A 444 -20.79 -7.38 4.99
C ALA A 444 -20.83 -7.28 6.52
N LEU A 445 -19.89 -6.55 7.13
CA LEU A 445 -19.82 -6.37 8.58
C LEU A 445 -20.91 -5.41 9.09
N TYR A 446 -21.20 -4.32 8.35
CA TYR A 446 -22.29 -3.41 8.70
C TYR A 446 -23.66 -4.10 8.58
N LYS A 447 -23.88 -4.86 7.49
CA LYS A 447 -25.11 -5.67 7.33
C LYS A 447 -25.27 -6.67 8.49
N TYR A 448 -24.17 -7.29 8.93
CA TYR A 448 -24.20 -8.20 10.08
C TYR A 448 -24.55 -7.48 11.40
N ASP A 449 -24.19 -6.21 11.55
CA ASP A 449 -24.54 -5.35 12.70
C ASP A 449 -25.94 -4.68 12.52
N GLY A 450 -26.69 -5.03 11.49
CA GLY A 450 -27.99 -4.41 11.18
C GLY A 450 -27.92 -2.97 10.71
N LYS A 451 -26.76 -2.53 10.19
CA LYS A 451 -26.47 -1.16 9.73
C LYS A 451 -26.13 -1.13 8.24
N VAL A 452 -26.10 0.07 7.67
CA VAL A 452 -25.68 0.31 6.29
C VAL A 452 -24.34 1.05 6.30
N PHE A 453 -23.40 0.60 5.45
CA PHE A 453 -22.15 1.32 5.20
C PHE A 453 -22.33 2.30 4.04
N GLU A 454 -22.06 3.58 4.28
CA GLU A 454 -22.19 4.66 3.29
C GLU A 454 -20.81 4.94 2.64
N GLU A 455 -20.64 4.53 1.38
CA GLU A 455 -19.35 4.69 0.67
C GLU A 455 -18.96 6.14 0.42
N THR A 456 -19.95 7.03 0.24
CA THR A 456 -19.77 8.45 -0.10
C THR A 456 -19.68 9.35 1.12
N SER A 457 -19.88 8.81 2.33
CA SER A 457 -19.85 9.61 3.56
C SER A 457 -18.49 10.32 3.74
N ALA A 458 -18.55 11.65 3.87
CA ALA A 458 -17.39 12.48 4.18
C ALA A 458 -16.95 12.31 5.65
N LYS A 459 -17.87 11.92 6.55
CA LYS A 459 -17.61 11.73 7.98
C LYS A 459 -17.07 10.33 8.27
N PRO A 460 -16.15 10.16 9.24
CA PRO A 460 -15.75 8.85 9.72
C PRO A 460 -16.96 8.07 10.25
N GLN A 461 -17.15 6.85 9.77
CA GLN A 461 -18.16 5.94 10.26
C GLN A 461 -17.58 5.04 11.35
N LYS A 462 -18.44 4.55 12.25
CA LYS A 462 -18.07 3.67 13.35
C LYS A 462 -18.72 2.30 13.25
N LEU A 463 -17.96 1.26 13.55
CA LEU A 463 -18.42 -0.12 13.66
C LEU A 463 -17.94 -0.70 14.99
N TYR A 464 -18.86 -1.13 15.83
CA TYR A 464 -18.57 -1.64 17.19
C TYR A 464 -17.73 -0.69 18.08
N GLY A 465 -17.85 0.62 17.83
CA GLY A 465 -17.05 1.64 18.54
C GLY A 465 -15.76 2.04 17.80
N ALA A 466 -15.21 1.20 16.94
CA ALA A 466 -14.03 1.52 16.14
C ALA A 466 -14.35 2.45 14.98
N THR A 467 -13.44 3.34 14.63
CA THR A 467 -13.48 4.13 13.40
C THR A 467 -13.17 3.25 12.21
N VAL A 468 -13.94 3.34 11.13
CA VAL A 468 -13.70 2.52 9.93
C VAL A 468 -13.26 3.33 8.73
N ARG A 469 -12.38 2.72 7.93
CA ARG A 469 -11.90 3.24 6.65
C ARG A 469 -11.77 2.11 5.63
N ARG A 470 -11.88 2.45 4.34
CA ARG A 470 -11.59 1.51 3.26
C ARG A 470 -10.14 1.63 2.80
N PHE A 471 -9.58 0.54 2.31
CA PHE A 471 -8.31 0.58 1.58
C PHE A 471 -8.41 1.55 0.38
N GLY A 472 -7.31 2.19 0.03
CA GLY A 472 -7.18 3.01 -1.17
C GLY A 472 -6.86 4.48 -0.91
N SER A 473 -7.03 5.31 -1.95
CA SER A 473 -6.54 6.69 -2.02
C SER A 473 -7.05 7.65 -0.92
N LYS A 474 -8.22 7.41 -0.35
CA LYS A 474 -8.76 8.24 0.75
C LYS A 474 -7.98 8.10 2.08
N LEU A 475 -7.03 7.17 2.16
CA LEU A 475 -6.11 7.07 3.29
C LEU A 475 -4.80 7.82 3.04
N LEU A 476 -4.50 8.26 1.82
CA LEU A 476 -3.28 8.99 1.49
C LEU A 476 -3.31 10.40 2.10
N GLY A 477 -2.19 10.84 2.67
CA GLY A 477 -2.03 12.20 3.19
C GLY A 477 -2.74 12.54 4.51
N ILE A 478 -3.49 11.63 5.14
CA ILE A 478 -4.26 11.92 6.35
C ILE A 478 -3.43 11.60 7.61
N ASN A 479 -3.12 12.60 8.43
CA ASN A 479 -2.40 12.45 9.71
C ASN A 479 -3.35 12.28 10.93
N THR A 480 -4.66 12.21 10.71
CA THR A 480 -5.70 12.21 11.75
C THR A 480 -5.66 11.00 12.69
N TYR A 481 -4.93 9.93 12.33
CA TYR A 481 -4.90 8.69 13.10
C TYR A 481 -3.59 8.48 13.88
N SER A 482 -2.73 9.49 13.96
CA SER A 482 -1.47 9.42 14.72
C SER A 482 -1.67 9.06 16.19
N ASP A 483 -2.78 9.49 16.78
CA ASP A 483 -3.09 9.30 18.19
C ASP A 483 -3.86 8.00 18.48
N TYR A 484 -4.25 7.25 17.44
CA TYR A 484 -4.93 5.97 17.60
C TYR A 484 -3.95 4.90 18.11
N ALA A 485 -4.39 4.16 19.13
CA ALA A 485 -3.58 3.11 19.74
C ALA A 485 -3.55 1.81 18.91
N THR A 486 -4.64 1.49 18.23
CA THR A 486 -4.79 0.19 17.55
C THR A 486 -5.27 0.35 16.11
N ILE A 487 -4.69 -0.45 15.21
CA ILE A 487 -5.24 -0.67 13.86
C ILE A 487 -5.53 -2.15 13.64
N ILE A 488 -6.68 -2.43 13.03
CA ILE A 488 -7.11 -3.77 12.64
C ILE A 488 -7.31 -3.78 11.11
N LEU A 489 -6.48 -4.53 10.39
CA LEU A 489 -6.68 -4.79 8.98
C LEU A 489 -7.54 -6.04 8.81
N VAL A 490 -8.75 -5.91 8.24
CA VAL A 490 -9.62 -7.06 7.98
C VAL A 490 -9.49 -7.50 6.53
N GLY A 491 -8.78 -8.61 6.33
CA GLY A 491 -8.44 -9.09 5.01
C GLY A 491 -7.36 -8.24 4.32
N ARG A 492 -7.47 -8.12 3.01
CA ARG A 492 -6.52 -7.37 2.18
C ARG A 492 -7.20 -6.76 0.96
N LEU A 493 -6.59 -5.75 0.37
CA LEU A 493 -6.94 -5.34 -0.99
C LEU A 493 -6.40 -6.38 -1.96
N GLN A 494 -7.25 -6.92 -2.83
CA GLN A 494 -6.85 -7.87 -3.86
C GLN A 494 -7.38 -7.36 -5.19
N LEU A 495 -6.47 -6.96 -6.08
CA LEU A 495 -6.83 -6.65 -7.45
C LEU A 495 -7.20 -7.93 -8.21
N PRO A 496 -8.12 -7.87 -9.18
CA PRO A 496 -8.36 -8.97 -10.10
C PRO A 496 -7.04 -9.39 -10.79
N VAL A 497 -6.86 -10.68 -11.01
CA VAL A 497 -5.64 -11.20 -11.66
C VAL A 497 -5.47 -10.60 -13.06
N VAL A 498 -6.56 -10.48 -13.80
CA VAL A 498 -6.56 -9.78 -15.12
C VAL A 498 -5.96 -8.38 -15.04
N THR A 499 -6.28 -7.61 -13.98
CA THR A 499 -5.71 -6.27 -13.80
C THR A 499 -4.19 -6.32 -13.57
N ILE A 500 -3.70 -7.32 -12.83
CA ILE A 500 -2.25 -7.51 -12.63
C ILE A 500 -1.58 -7.91 -13.94
N GLU A 501 -2.20 -8.81 -14.71
CA GLU A 501 -1.68 -9.22 -16.03
C GLU A 501 -1.72 -8.08 -17.06
N ASP A 502 -2.75 -7.24 -17.06
CA ASP A 502 -2.81 -6.02 -17.87
C ASP A 502 -1.63 -5.08 -17.53
N GLN A 503 -1.33 -4.90 -16.24
CA GLN A 503 -0.17 -4.13 -15.79
C GLN A 503 1.16 -4.81 -16.17
N LEU A 504 1.25 -6.11 -15.99
CA LEU A 504 2.43 -6.91 -16.34
C LEU A 504 2.76 -6.81 -17.83
N ARG A 505 1.76 -6.93 -18.69
CA ARG A 505 1.89 -6.75 -20.14
C ARG A 505 2.32 -5.33 -20.51
N ALA A 506 1.74 -4.31 -19.87
CA ALA A 506 2.11 -2.92 -20.14
C ALA A 506 3.58 -2.65 -19.77
N VAL A 507 4.00 -3.05 -18.57
CA VAL A 507 5.34 -2.73 -18.05
C VAL A 507 6.42 -3.63 -18.64
N PHE A 508 6.16 -4.93 -18.80
CA PHE A 508 7.17 -5.94 -19.14
C PHE A 508 6.91 -6.70 -20.45
N GLY A 509 5.89 -6.33 -21.21
CA GLY A 509 5.49 -7.06 -22.42
C GLY A 509 6.53 -7.06 -23.57
N ASP A 510 7.56 -6.22 -23.49
CA ASP A 510 8.69 -6.21 -24.43
C ASP A 510 10.00 -6.67 -23.79
N SER A 511 9.95 -7.24 -22.57
CA SER A 511 11.17 -7.71 -21.89
C SER A 511 11.72 -8.97 -22.53
N ASP A 512 13.03 -9.26 -22.39
CA ASP A 512 13.69 -10.41 -23.04
C ASP A 512 13.21 -11.76 -22.48
N VAL A 513 12.68 -11.82 -21.30
CA VAL A 513 12.10 -13.01 -20.70
C VAL A 513 10.60 -13.02 -20.95
N PRO A 514 10.01 -14.06 -21.58
CA PRO A 514 8.56 -14.19 -21.76
C PRO A 514 7.81 -14.04 -20.43
N LEU A 515 6.55 -13.57 -20.53
CA LEU A 515 5.69 -13.48 -19.37
C LEU A 515 5.14 -14.84 -19.00
N ASP A 516 5.25 -15.21 -17.73
CA ASP A 516 4.60 -16.41 -17.17
C ASP A 516 3.23 -16.01 -16.61
N LEU A 517 2.19 -16.17 -17.45
CA LEU A 517 0.83 -15.76 -17.12
C LEU A 517 0.10 -16.86 -16.36
N THR A 518 -0.90 -16.46 -15.59
CA THR A 518 -1.70 -17.40 -14.81
C THR A 518 -2.58 -18.29 -15.69
N GLU A 519 -2.81 -19.52 -15.23
CA GLU A 519 -3.86 -20.39 -15.79
C GLU A 519 -5.21 -20.00 -15.14
N ASP A 520 -6.25 -19.83 -15.98
CA ASP A 520 -7.62 -19.52 -15.54
C ASP A 520 -7.72 -18.34 -14.55
N GLU A 521 -6.84 -17.35 -14.67
CA GLU A 521 -6.83 -16.18 -13.79
C GLU A 521 -6.66 -16.56 -12.29
N LYS A 522 -5.91 -17.62 -12.00
CA LYS A 522 -5.68 -18.10 -10.63
C LYS A 522 -4.24 -17.87 -10.19
N LEU A 523 -4.10 -17.30 -9.00
CA LEU A 523 -2.80 -17.19 -8.34
C LEU A 523 -2.32 -18.59 -7.91
N VAL A 524 -1.02 -18.79 -7.89
CA VAL A 524 -0.37 -20.04 -7.47
C VAL A 524 0.00 -20.01 -5.99
N ALA A 525 0.09 -21.18 -5.37
CA ALA A 525 0.57 -21.29 -3.99
C ALA A 525 2.06 -20.91 -3.93
N SER A 526 2.39 -20.06 -2.99
CA SER A 526 3.75 -19.56 -2.76
C SER A 526 4.10 -19.63 -1.29
N LYS A 527 5.41 -19.59 -1.00
CA LYS A 527 5.95 -19.59 0.35
C LYS A 527 6.98 -18.48 0.49
N THR A 528 7.04 -17.90 1.66
CA THR A 528 8.11 -16.96 2.06
C THR A 528 8.39 -17.11 3.54
N SER A 529 9.44 -16.46 4.04
CA SER A 529 9.73 -16.38 5.46
C SER A 529 9.37 -15.01 6.01
N ILE A 530 8.66 -14.98 7.14
CA ILE A 530 8.36 -13.77 7.89
C ILE A 530 9.38 -13.62 9.02
N LEU A 531 9.88 -12.41 9.21
CA LEU A 531 10.75 -12.08 10.34
C LEU A 531 9.89 -11.76 11.57
N ARG A 532 10.11 -12.49 12.64
CA ARG A 532 9.52 -12.21 13.95
C ARG A 532 10.37 -11.21 14.72
N ALA A 533 9.75 -10.57 15.71
CA ALA A 533 10.42 -9.62 16.60
C ALA A 533 11.60 -10.25 17.38
N ASP A 534 11.52 -11.57 17.67
CA ASP A 534 12.59 -12.37 18.30
C ASP A 534 13.72 -12.75 17.29
N ASN A 535 13.78 -12.14 16.12
CA ASN A 535 14.68 -12.41 15.00
C ASN A 535 14.59 -13.84 14.42
N LYS A 536 13.62 -14.65 14.83
CA LYS A 536 13.35 -15.93 14.19
C LYS A 536 12.52 -15.75 12.92
N ARG A 537 12.70 -16.65 11.97
CA ARG A 537 11.91 -16.69 10.74
C ARG A 537 10.88 -17.81 10.82
N VAL A 538 9.67 -17.52 10.38
CA VAL A 538 8.56 -18.49 10.25
C VAL A 538 8.08 -18.58 8.82
N GLU A 539 7.76 -19.79 8.35
CA GLU A 539 7.22 -19.99 7.01
C GLU A 539 5.78 -19.45 6.93
N ALA A 540 5.54 -18.61 5.95
CA ALA A 540 4.20 -18.17 5.57
C ALA A 540 3.82 -18.75 4.20
N LYS A 541 2.61 -19.31 4.13
CA LYS A 541 2.01 -19.82 2.89
C LYS A 541 0.93 -18.85 2.41
N PHE A 542 1.02 -18.41 1.18
CA PHE A 542 0.08 -17.45 0.59
C PHE A 542 -0.07 -17.72 -0.92
N GLN A 543 -0.83 -16.89 -1.61
CA GLN A 543 -0.98 -16.97 -3.06
C GLN A 543 -0.25 -15.81 -3.73
N SER A 544 0.48 -16.07 -4.81
CA SER A 544 1.23 -15.10 -5.60
C SER A 544 1.04 -15.33 -7.10
N HIS A 545 1.50 -14.40 -7.89
CA HIS A 545 1.58 -14.55 -9.34
C HIS A 545 2.74 -15.48 -9.70
N PRO A 546 2.63 -16.37 -10.72
CA PRO A 546 3.72 -17.24 -11.14
C PRO A 546 4.94 -16.45 -11.65
N ASP A 547 4.72 -15.41 -12.45
CA ASP A 547 5.79 -14.50 -12.90
C ASP A 547 6.29 -13.65 -11.73
N PRO A 548 7.60 -13.62 -11.43
CA PRO A 548 8.16 -12.77 -10.36
C PRO A 548 7.86 -11.28 -10.53
N ARG A 549 7.85 -10.77 -11.77
CA ARG A 549 7.48 -9.38 -12.10
C ARG A 549 6.01 -9.12 -11.82
N GLY A 550 5.14 -10.11 -12.12
CA GLY A 550 3.72 -10.10 -11.76
C GLY A 550 3.52 -10.17 -10.24
N ALA A 551 4.36 -10.93 -9.53
CA ALA A 551 4.36 -10.96 -8.06
C ALA A 551 4.73 -9.60 -7.46
N SER A 552 5.75 -8.90 -7.99
CA SER A 552 6.10 -7.53 -7.60
C SER A 552 4.94 -6.55 -7.82
N LEU A 553 4.29 -6.60 -8.99
CA LEU A 553 3.12 -5.75 -9.26
C LEU A 553 1.93 -6.05 -8.33
N LEU A 554 1.69 -7.34 -8.02
CA LEU A 554 0.68 -7.76 -7.06
C LEU A 554 1.00 -7.24 -5.65
N GLN A 555 2.25 -7.35 -5.21
CA GLN A 555 2.73 -6.83 -3.93
C GLN A 555 2.51 -5.32 -3.81
N GLN A 556 2.82 -4.57 -4.86
CA GLN A 556 2.55 -3.14 -4.95
C GLN A 556 1.06 -2.76 -4.80
N GLY A 557 0.15 -3.65 -5.17
CA GLY A 557 -1.30 -3.45 -5.07
C GLY A 557 -1.93 -4.01 -3.80
N ARG A 558 -1.28 -4.94 -3.11
CA ARG A 558 -1.84 -5.74 -2.01
C ARG A 558 -1.14 -5.47 -0.68
N GLU A 559 0.14 -5.84 -0.57
CA GLU A 559 0.94 -5.70 0.65
C GLU A 559 1.22 -4.23 0.95
N ALA A 560 1.70 -3.49 -0.03
CA ALA A 560 2.00 -2.07 0.11
C ALA A 560 0.80 -1.24 0.57
N GLN A 561 -0.42 -1.55 0.10
CA GLN A 561 -1.63 -0.86 0.56
C GLN A 561 -1.95 -1.18 2.04
N SER A 562 -1.63 -2.37 2.50
CA SER A 562 -1.76 -2.76 3.91
C SER A 562 -0.75 -2.01 4.78
N GLU A 563 0.51 -1.95 4.35
CA GLU A 563 1.58 -1.23 5.04
C GLU A 563 1.33 0.28 5.09
N GLN A 564 0.85 0.87 3.99
CA GLN A 564 0.43 2.27 3.96
C GLN A 564 -0.73 2.55 4.92
N ALA A 565 -1.70 1.65 5.05
CA ALA A 565 -2.78 1.78 6.02
C ALA A 565 -2.24 1.75 7.47
N ILE A 566 -1.32 0.84 7.77
CA ILE A 566 -0.67 0.71 9.09
C ILE A 566 0.15 1.96 9.42
N ALA A 567 0.86 2.50 8.45
CA ALA A 567 1.69 3.69 8.61
C ALA A 567 0.92 4.95 9.06
N ARG A 568 -0.43 4.96 8.93
CA ARG A 568 -1.27 6.07 9.42
C ARG A 568 -1.23 6.23 10.94
N LEU A 569 -0.85 5.20 11.69
CA LEU A 569 -0.64 5.28 13.12
C LEU A 569 0.69 5.95 13.51
N ARG A 570 1.55 6.32 12.56
CA ARG A 570 2.85 6.95 12.82
C ARG A 570 3.73 6.14 13.77
N LEU A 571 3.91 4.85 13.46
CA LEU A 571 4.56 3.87 14.35
C LEU A 571 6.02 4.18 14.68
N LEU A 572 6.74 4.95 13.86
CA LEU A 572 8.15 5.28 14.09
C LEU A 572 8.34 6.32 15.21
N ASP A 573 7.43 7.29 15.31
CA ASP A 573 7.43 8.39 16.29
C ASP A 573 6.36 8.19 17.37
N ALA A 574 5.95 6.94 17.62
CA ALA A 574 4.90 6.65 18.57
C ALA A 574 5.29 7.03 20.01
N ASN A 575 4.47 7.86 20.65
CA ASN A 575 4.59 8.27 22.05
C ASN A 575 3.71 7.43 22.98
N ILE A 576 2.85 6.58 22.42
CA ILE A 576 1.98 5.65 23.15
C ILE A 576 2.21 4.23 22.59
N PRO A 577 1.97 3.18 23.37
CA PRO A 577 2.00 1.81 22.89
C PRO A 577 1.05 1.63 21.71
N LYS A 578 1.55 1.12 20.59
CA LYS A 578 0.78 0.87 19.37
C LYS A 578 0.55 -0.64 19.19
N ARG A 579 -0.62 -0.99 18.68
CA ARG A 579 -1.01 -2.37 18.41
C ARG A 579 -1.51 -2.50 16.98
N VAL A 580 -1.02 -3.50 16.27
CA VAL A 580 -1.37 -3.78 14.87
C VAL A 580 -1.89 -5.20 14.76
N LEU A 581 -3.14 -5.37 14.34
CA LEU A 581 -3.73 -6.67 14.05
C LEU A 581 -3.91 -6.83 12.55
N VAL A 582 -3.22 -7.81 11.97
CA VAL A 582 -3.34 -8.16 10.54
C VAL A 582 -4.16 -9.45 10.42
N LEU A 583 -5.44 -9.31 10.10
CA LEU A 583 -6.34 -10.44 9.93
C LEU A 583 -6.20 -11.01 8.50
N SER A 584 -4.98 -11.36 8.14
CA SER A 584 -4.61 -11.98 6.86
C SER A 584 -3.26 -12.69 7.01
N ASN A 585 -3.12 -13.85 6.35
CA ASN A 585 -1.85 -14.59 6.30
C ASN A 585 -0.89 -14.11 5.19
N VAL A 586 -1.24 -13.04 4.48
CA VAL A 586 -0.35 -12.46 3.46
C VAL A 586 0.77 -11.71 4.17
N PRO A 587 2.04 -12.08 3.94
CA PRO A 587 3.19 -11.43 4.57
C PRO A 587 3.28 -9.95 4.23
N LEU A 588 3.68 -9.13 5.19
CA LEU A 588 3.94 -7.70 5.00
C LEU A 588 5.44 -7.44 5.20
N PRO A 589 6.21 -7.23 4.11
CA PRO A 589 7.68 -7.13 4.18
C PRO A 589 8.20 -6.01 5.08
N GLY A 590 7.49 -4.89 5.17
CA GLY A 590 7.86 -3.73 6.01
C GLY A 590 7.57 -3.90 7.50
N LEU A 591 7.11 -5.08 7.96
CA LEU A 591 6.76 -5.33 9.35
C LEU A 591 7.50 -6.53 9.94
N THR A 592 7.95 -6.39 11.19
CA THR A 592 8.30 -7.53 12.05
C THR A 592 7.07 -7.94 12.85
N VAL A 593 6.83 -9.25 12.98
CA VAL A 593 5.64 -9.81 13.63
C VAL A 593 6.00 -10.33 15.01
N ASP A 594 5.34 -9.83 16.06
CA ASP A 594 5.51 -10.33 17.42
C ASP A 594 4.79 -11.67 17.61
N GLU A 595 3.53 -11.74 17.15
CA GLU A 595 2.72 -12.95 17.27
C GLU A 595 2.22 -13.42 15.89
N TRP A 596 2.65 -14.63 15.50
CA TRP A 596 2.16 -15.34 14.30
C TRP A 596 1.24 -16.47 14.76
N ILE A 597 -0.08 -16.20 14.77
CA ILE A 597 -1.07 -17.06 15.46
C ILE A 597 -2.20 -17.50 14.52
N ARG A 598 -2.88 -18.58 14.86
CA ARG A 598 -4.08 -19.02 14.16
C ARG A 598 -5.27 -18.09 14.46
N PHE A 599 -6.12 -17.87 13.46
CA PHE A 599 -7.31 -17.02 13.61
C PHE A 599 -8.23 -17.46 14.77
N ASP A 600 -8.46 -18.78 14.90
CA ASP A 600 -9.29 -19.31 15.98
C ASP A 600 -8.68 -19.04 17.36
N ALA A 601 -7.37 -19.07 17.49
CA ALA A 601 -6.67 -18.69 18.72
C ALA A 601 -6.84 -17.19 19.03
N LEU A 602 -6.72 -16.34 18.01
CA LEU A 602 -6.98 -14.90 18.15
C LEU A 602 -8.43 -14.62 18.57
N VAL A 603 -9.42 -15.32 18.01
CA VAL A 603 -10.83 -15.17 18.40
C VAL A 603 -11.06 -15.59 19.84
N GLN A 604 -10.40 -16.69 20.27
CA GLN A 604 -10.51 -17.24 21.63
C GLN A 604 -9.66 -16.49 22.65
N GLU A 605 -8.76 -15.61 22.22
CA GLU A 605 -8.01 -14.73 23.12
C GLU A 605 -9.01 -14.01 24.01
N LYS A 606 -9.02 -14.36 25.28
CA LYS A 606 -9.97 -13.76 26.23
C LYS A 606 -9.61 -12.30 26.43
N THR A 607 -10.57 -11.42 26.26
CA THR A 607 -10.39 -10.02 26.64
C THR A 607 -10.01 -9.96 28.11
N ASN A 608 -9.01 -9.15 28.44
CA ASN A 608 -8.71 -8.75 29.81
C ASN A 608 -9.94 -8.15 30.55
N VAL A 609 -11.07 -7.88 29.91
CA VAL A 609 -12.27 -7.30 30.53
C VAL A 609 -13.16 -8.36 31.24
N GLN A 610 -13.31 -9.56 30.67
CA GLN A 610 -13.87 -10.67 31.50
C GLN A 610 -12.83 -11.28 32.43
N VAL A 611 -11.56 -11.25 32.03
CA VAL A 611 -10.42 -11.47 32.90
C VAL A 611 -10.35 -10.36 33.96
N SER A 612 -10.65 -9.08 33.62
CA SER A 612 -10.49 -7.95 34.54
C SER A 612 -11.35 -8.04 35.79
N LYS A 613 -12.60 -8.47 35.72
CA LYS A 613 -13.39 -8.60 36.98
C LYS A 613 -12.87 -9.71 37.88
N LYS A 614 -12.37 -10.80 37.32
CA LYS A 614 -11.80 -11.91 38.09
C LYS A 614 -10.33 -11.64 38.45
N TYR A 615 -9.59 -11.06 37.53
CA TYR A 615 -8.22 -10.58 37.70
C TYR A 615 -8.19 -9.47 38.75
N GLN A 616 -9.04 -8.44 38.67
CA GLN A 616 -9.20 -7.39 39.65
C GLN A 616 -9.59 -7.94 41.00
N LYS A 617 -10.44 -8.97 41.04
CA LYS A 617 -10.79 -9.63 42.31
C LYS A 617 -9.61 -10.39 42.90
N LEU A 618 -8.77 -11.02 42.08
CA LEU A 618 -7.55 -11.69 42.54
C LEU A 618 -6.47 -10.67 42.93
N GLU A 619 -6.31 -9.61 42.13
CA GLU A 619 -5.45 -8.48 42.42
C GLU A 619 -5.83 -7.81 43.73
N HIS A 620 -7.13 -7.57 43.96
CA HIS A 620 -7.65 -7.05 45.21
C HIS A 620 -7.36 -8.01 46.39
N ALA A 621 -7.48 -9.33 46.17
CA ALA A 621 -7.11 -10.32 47.16
C ALA A 621 -5.62 -10.31 47.54
N ILE A 622 -4.76 -10.01 46.58
CA ILE A 622 -3.30 -9.91 46.77
C ILE A 622 -2.92 -8.58 47.43
N ARG A 623 -3.56 -7.46 47.04
CA ARG A 623 -3.24 -6.12 47.56
C ARG A 623 -3.83 -5.81 48.92
N GLU A 624 -5.00 -6.37 49.30
CA GLU A 624 -5.69 -6.06 50.51
C GLU A 624 -5.27 -6.88 51.76
N ASP A 625 -4.30 -7.75 51.60
CA ASP A 625 -3.79 -8.47 52.77
C ASP A 625 -2.93 -7.57 53.68
N ASN A 626 -3.63 -6.75 54.45
CA ASN A 626 -3.15 -6.04 55.67
C ASN A 626 -2.14 -4.89 55.53
N GLY A 627 -2.10 -4.15 54.44
CA GLY A 627 -1.22 -2.95 54.36
C GLY A 627 0.28 -3.25 54.46
N HIS A 628 0.66 -4.51 54.42
CA HIS A 628 2.02 -5.02 54.39
C HIS A 628 2.15 -5.98 53.19
N LYS A 629 3.35 -6.14 52.60
CA LYS A 629 3.59 -7.01 51.45
C LYS A 629 2.90 -8.38 51.64
N PRO A 630 2.09 -8.85 50.68
CA PRO A 630 1.39 -10.11 50.78
C PRO A 630 2.39 -11.26 50.96
N LYS A 631 2.04 -12.23 51.85
CA LYS A 631 2.95 -13.28 52.26
C LYS A 631 2.87 -14.51 51.37
N GLY A 632 1.66 -14.83 50.88
CA GLY A 632 1.38 -15.99 50.03
C GLY A 632 -0.11 -16.21 49.82
N LEU A 633 -0.48 -17.01 48.81
CA LEU A 633 -1.86 -17.32 48.48
C LEU A 633 -2.02 -18.77 48.01
N ARG A 634 -2.84 -19.56 48.69
CA ARG A 634 -3.23 -20.91 48.22
C ARG A 634 -4.33 -20.80 47.17
N LEU A 635 -4.12 -21.41 46.02
CA LEU A 635 -5.00 -21.28 44.86
C LEU A 635 -6.17 -22.29 44.82
N SER A 636 -6.48 -22.95 45.94
CA SER A 636 -7.71 -23.73 46.14
C SER A 636 -8.85 -22.87 46.69
N ALA A 637 -10.08 -23.33 46.58
CA ALA A 637 -11.22 -22.60 47.15
C ALA A 637 -11.13 -22.40 48.67
N ALA A 638 -10.66 -23.42 49.38
CA ALA A 638 -10.41 -23.34 50.83
C ALA A 638 -9.24 -22.42 51.17
N GLY A 639 -8.20 -22.41 50.31
CA GLY A 639 -7.08 -21.52 50.45
C GLY A 639 -7.44 -20.06 50.25
N LEU A 640 -8.16 -19.74 49.15
CA LEU A 640 -8.64 -18.38 48.86
C LEU A 640 -9.56 -17.85 50.01
N PHE A 641 -10.38 -18.70 50.55
CA PHE A 641 -11.21 -18.36 51.74
C PHE A 641 -10.36 -18.06 52.97
N GLY A 642 -9.31 -18.86 53.23
CA GLY A 642 -8.45 -18.69 54.39
C GLY A 642 -7.35 -17.63 54.25
N ASP A 643 -6.81 -17.46 53.07
CA ASP A 643 -5.66 -16.55 52.81
C ASP A 643 -6.10 -15.15 52.34
N ALA A 644 -7.35 -15.01 51.87
CA ALA A 644 -7.91 -13.75 51.36
C ALA A 644 -9.37 -13.57 51.81
N ASP A 645 -9.64 -13.64 53.12
CA ASP A 645 -10.97 -13.59 53.70
C ASP A 645 -11.73 -12.29 53.45
N LYS A 646 -11.05 -11.17 53.36
CA LYS A 646 -11.66 -9.87 53.06
C LYS A 646 -12.31 -9.84 51.66
N VAL A 647 -11.72 -10.54 50.69
CA VAL A 647 -12.21 -10.60 49.31
C VAL A 647 -13.11 -11.81 49.09
N PHE A 648 -12.87 -12.89 49.83
CA PHE A 648 -13.65 -14.13 49.83
C PHE A 648 -14.22 -14.44 51.20
N PRO A 649 -15.14 -13.62 51.75
CA PRO A 649 -15.64 -13.73 53.13
C PRO A 649 -16.47 -14.98 53.38
N THR A 650 -16.78 -15.77 52.35
CA THR A 650 -17.46 -17.06 52.50
C THR A 650 -16.83 -18.11 51.58
N LEU A 651 -16.75 -19.37 52.06
CA LEU A 651 -16.28 -20.50 51.26
C LEU A 651 -17.11 -20.68 49.98
N LYS A 652 -18.40 -20.30 49.99
CA LYS A 652 -19.28 -20.34 48.81
C LYS A 652 -18.76 -19.41 47.69
N LEU A 653 -18.41 -18.18 48.02
CA LEU A 653 -17.85 -17.19 47.06
C LEU A 653 -16.50 -17.66 46.51
N ALA A 654 -15.62 -18.21 47.35
CA ALA A 654 -14.35 -18.78 46.93
C ALA A 654 -14.56 -20.00 46.01
N LYS A 655 -15.51 -20.89 46.30
CA LYS A 655 -15.89 -22.02 45.42
C LYS A 655 -16.44 -21.54 44.08
N GLU A 656 -17.34 -20.56 44.04
CA GLU A 656 -17.91 -20.01 42.82
C GLU A 656 -16.84 -19.33 41.94
N PHE A 657 -15.89 -18.62 42.58
CA PHE A 657 -14.75 -18.03 41.85
C PHE A 657 -13.86 -19.12 41.25
N ARG A 658 -13.44 -20.12 42.03
CA ARG A 658 -12.56 -21.22 41.58
C ARG A 658 -13.21 -22.11 40.54
N LYS A 659 -14.50 -22.40 40.61
CA LYS A 659 -15.24 -23.24 39.66
C LYS A 659 -15.20 -22.66 38.22
N LYS A 660 -15.05 -21.36 38.08
CA LYS A 660 -15.04 -20.63 36.81
C LYS A 660 -13.63 -20.42 36.23
N LEU A 661 -12.58 -20.98 36.88
CA LEU A 661 -11.19 -20.75 36.49
C LEU A 661 -10.40 -22.07 36.51
N ARG A 662 -9.49 -22.21 35.50
CA ARG A 662 -8.52 -23.30 35.52
C ARG A 662 -7.36 -22.96 36.44
N THR A 663 -6.72 -23.97 37.04
CA THR A 663 -5.56 -23.76 37.92
C THR A 663 -4.40 -23.03 37.21
N PRO A 664 -4.00 -23.37 35.95
CA PRO A 664 -2.96 -22.61 35.26
C PRO A 664 -3.31 -21.12 35.11
N ASP A 665 -4.55 -20.78 34.72
CA ASP A 665 -4.96 -19.38 34.53
C ASP A 665 -4.82 -18.55 35.82
N VAL A 666 -5.18 -19.13 36.97
CA VAL A 666 -5.07 -18.43 38.26
C VAL A 666 -3.62 -18.27 38.70
N LEU A 667 -2.79 -19.27 38.40
CA LEU A 667 -1.35 -19.25 38.65
C LEU A 667 -0.68 -18.15 37.85
N ASP A 668 -0.89 -18.15 36.52
CA ASP A 668 -0.32 -17.18 35.63
C ASP A 668 -0.74 -15.75 35.99
N TRP A 669 -2.00 -15.55 36.38
CA TRP A 669 -2.48 -14.22 36.79
C TRP A 669 -1.86 -13.76 38.09
N THR A 670 -1.73 -14.68 39.09
CA THR A 670 -1.12 -14.33 40.37
C THR A 670 0.35 -13.95 40.18
N MET A 671 1.07 -14.66 39.30
CA MET A 671 2.46 -14.35 38.98
C MET A 671 2.55 -13.00 38.23
N ALA A 672 1.66 -12.72 37.25
CA ALA A 672 1.62 -11.46 36.54
C ALA A 672 1.31 -10.27 37.49
N ILE A 673 0.37 -10.41 38.41
CA ILE A 673 0.06 -9.39 39.44
C ILE A 673 1.27 -9.12 40.32
N ALA A 674 1.98 -10.20 40.75
CA ALA A 674 3.19 -10.04 41.53
C ALA A 674 4.28 -9.26 40.78
N ALA A 675 4.51 -9.57 39.49
CA ALA A 675 5.44 -8.84 38.62
C ALA A 675 5.07 -7.36 38.50
N GLU A 676 3.79 -7.04 38.26
CA GLU A 676 3.28 -5.65 38.21
C GLU A 676 3.47 -4.89 39.53
N MET A 677 3.52 -5.61 40.65
CA MET A 677 3.77 -5.03 41.97
C MET A 677 5.25 -4.99 42.36
N GLY A 678 6.17 -5.37 41.46
CA GLY A 678 7.61 -5.46 41.74
C GLY A 678 7.97 -6.49 42.81
N MET A 679 7.14 -7.52 43.02
CA MET A 679 7.34 -8.54 44.07
C MET A 679 7.95 -9.81 43.47
N SER A 680 8.93 -10.39 44.17
CA SER A 680 9.34 -11.77 43.91
C SER A 680 8.21 -12.73 44.22
N ALA A 681 7.96 -13.72 43.39
CA ALA A 681 6.93 -14.71 43.56
C ALA A 681 7.38 -16.09 43.07
N THR A 682 7.03 -17.14 43.80
CA THR A 682 7.42 -18.51 43.49
C THR A 682 6.25 -19.47 43.63
N HIS A 683 6.04 -20.34 42.67
CA HIS A 683 5.04 -21.39 42.70
C HIS A 683 5.49 -22.55 43.60
N VAL A 684 4.65 -22.92 44.56
CA VAL A 684 4.89 -24.02 45.48
C VAL A 684 3.70 -24.99 45.48
N GLN A 685 3.99 -26.26 45.51
CA GLN A 685 3.00 -27.33 45.64
C GLN A 685 2.96 -27.85 47.06
N LEU A 686 1.82 -27.72 47.73
CA LEU A 686 1.59 -28.12 49.10
C LEU A 686 0.85 -29.47 49.18
N SER A 687 1.28 -30.41 50.00
CA SER A 687 0.61 -31.71 50.15
C SER A 687 0.41 -32.07 51.60
N LYS A 688 -0.74 -32.70 51.93
CA LYS A 688 -1.06 -33.28 53.26
C LYS A 688 -1.06 -34.81 53.19
N GLY A 689 -0.41 -35.47 54.13
CA GLY A 689 -0.42 -36.92 54.27
C GLY A 689 0.78 -37.63 53.62
N LYS A 690 1.20 -38.77 54.22
CA LYS A 690 2.39 -39.55 53.82
C LYS A 690 2.23 -40.38 52.55
N ARG A 691 1.00 -40.53 51.99
CA ARG A 691 0.70 -41.26 50.75
C ARG A 691 -0.28 -40.46 49.88
N GLY A 692 0.23 -39.65 48.97
CA GLY A 692 -0.51 -39.16 47.81
C GLY A 692 -1.82 -38.35 48.10
N GLY A 693 -1.89 -37.63 49.20
CA GLY A 693 -3.03 -36.76 49.52
C GLY A 693 -3.16 -35.59 48.56
N HIS A 694 -4.34 -34.97 48.54
CA HIS A 694 -4.65 -33.83 47.66
C HIS A 694 -3.57 -32.75 47.69
N SER A 695 -3.03 -32.45 46.55
CA SER A 695 -2.02 -31.43 46.36
C SER A 695 -2.68 -30.06 46.09
N THR A 696 -2.23 -29.02 46.75
CA THR A 696 -2.75 -27.64 46.62
C THR A 696 -1.70 -26.74 46.00
N PRO A 697 -1.93 -26.15 44.83
CA PRO A 697 -1.04 -25.14 44.30
C PRO A 697 -1.12 -23.86 45.12
N ALA A 698 0.02 -23.24 45.39
CA ALA A 698 0.15 -21.97 46.10
C ALA A 698 1.23 -21.11 45.51
N ILE A 699 1.15 -19.80 45.67
CA ILE A 699 2.20 -18.85 45.36
C ILE A 699 2.67 -18.22 46.66
N VAL A 700 3.98 -18.20 46.86
CA VAL A 700 4.63 -17.49 47.95
C VAL A 700 5.32 -16.27 47.36
N PHE A 701 5.11 -15.11 47.98
CA PHE A 701 5.69 -13.85 47.51
C PHE A 701 7.11 -13.70 48.11
N THR A 702 8.02 -14.44 47.54
CA THR A 702 9.47 -14.47 47.84
C THR A 702 10.22 -15.12 46.68
N ASN A 703 11.55 -15.02 46.68
CA ASN A 703 12.41 -15.70 45.72
C ASN A 703 12.36 -17.24 45.90
N ALA A 704 12.88 -17.98 44.89
CA ALA A 704 12.82 -19.43 44.86
C ALA A 704 13.65 -20.08 45.99
N ALA A 705 14.75 -19.44 46.44
CA ALA A 705 15.61 -19.96 47.48
C ALA A 705 14.89 -20.02 48.85
N ASP A 706 14.11 -19.01 49.16
CA ASP A 706 13.41 -18.87 50.45
C ASP A 706 12.00 -19.46 50.43
N ALA A 707 11.47 -19.80 49.24
CA ALA A 707 10.07 -20.18 49.05
C ALA A 707 9.64 -21.38 49.87
N GLN A 708 10.50 -22.39 50.05
CA GLN A 708 10.15 -23.58 50.85
C GLN A 708 10.04 -23.27 52.34
N GLN A 709 11.00 -22.51 52.88
CA GLN A 709 10.98 -22.10 54.29
C GLN A 709 9.75 -21.20 54.56
N ARG A 710 9.54 -20.23 53.70
CA ARG A 710 8.42 -19.30 53.80
C ARG A 710 7.06 -20.01 53.73
N SER A 711 6.94 -21.04 52.88
CA SER A 711 5.72 -21.86 52.82
C SER A 711 5.44 -22.60 54.10
N ARG A 712 6.47 -23.12 54.81
CA ARG A 712 6.33 -23.79 56.11
C ARG A 712 5.85 -22.83 57.19
N GLU A 713 6.35 -21.62 57.18
CA GLU A 713 5.92 -20.58 58.12
C GLU A 713 4.46 -20.16 57.92
N LEU A 714 4.05 -20.02 56.66
CA LEU A 714 2.70 -19.56 56.30
C LEU A 714 1.63 -20.66 56.50
N TRP A 715 1.97 -21.90 56.21
CA TRP A 715 1.02 -23.02 56.20
C TRP A 715 1.59 -24.27 56.91
N PRO A 716 1.80 -24.22 58.21
CA PRO A 716 2.47 -25.30 58.98
C PRO A 716 1.70 -26.64 58.96
N ASP A 717 0.41 -26.64 58.60
CA ASP A 717 -0.44 -27.83 58.53
C ASP A 717 -0.18 -28.76 57.34
N TYR A 718 0.77 -28.44 56.44
CA TYR A 718 1.16 -29.29 55.31
C TYR A 718 2.41 -30.08 55.65
N ASP A 719 2.50 -31.32 55.10
CA ASP A 719 3.63 -32.22 55.38
C ASP A 719 4.76 -32.08 54.34
N LYS A 720 4.42 -31.62 53.14
CA LYS A 720 5.37 -31.51 52.02
C LYS A 720 5.20 -30.21 51.26
N TYR A 721 6.32 -29.57 50.95
CA TYR A 721 6.44 -28.30 50.26
C TYR A 721 7.42 -28.48 49.09
N VAL A 722 6.94 -28.39 47.86
CA VAL A 722 7.75 -28.58 46.64
C VAL A 722 7.74 -27.29 45.86
N VAL A 723 8.90 -26.67 45.73
CA VAL A 723 9.10 -25.51 44.82
C VAL A 723 9.12 -26.04 43.38
N ILE A 724 8.34 -25.44 42.51
CA ILE A 724 8.30 -25.81 41.10
C ILE A 724 9.44 -25.05 40.37
N GLU A 725 10.41 -25.80 39.88
CA GLU A 725 11.58 -25.23 39.19
C GLU A 725 11.19 -24.39 37.95
N GLY A 726 11.84 -23.25 37.77
CA GLY A 726 11.59 -22.33 36.65
C GLY A 726 10.32 -21.50 36.75
N SER A 727 9.61 -21.55 37.92
CA SER A 727 8.36 -20.82 38.13
C SER A 727 8.51 -19.57 39.01
N GLY A 728 9.72 -19.11 39.27
CA GLY A 728 9.96 -17.91 40.10
C GLY A 728 10.11 -16.66 39.20
N ILE A 729 9.59 -15.52 39.71
CA ILE A 729 9.93 -14.18 39.20
C ILE A 729 10.67 -13.42 40.29
N ALA A 730 11.73 -12.67 39.90
CA ALA A 730 12.46 -11.78 40.80
C ALA A 730 11.75 -10.42 40.84
N GLY A 731 11.63 -9.83 42.04
CA GLY A 731 11.15 -8.46 42.22
C GLY A 731 12.28 -7.44 42.19
N ASP A 732 11.96 -6.17 42.15
CA ASP A 732 12.92 -5.07 42.09
C ASP A 732 13.90 -5.03 43.29
N ASP A 733 13.48 -5.55 44.47
CA ASP A 733 14.32 -5.61 45.67
C ASP A 733 15.43 -6.70 45.59
N ASP A 734 15.30 -7.72 44.72
CA ASP A 734 16.27 -8.82 44.60
C ASP A 734 17.43 -8.50 43.61
N THR A 735 17.28 -7.46 42.79
CA THR A 735 18.34 -7.05 41.84
C THR A 735 19.51 -6.30 42.48
N ALA A 736 19.34 -5.79 43.70
CA ALA A 736 20.38 -5.05 44.44
C ALA A 736 21.48 -5.96 45.07
N VAL A 737 21.29 -7.29 45.09
CA VAL A 737 22.23 -8.22 45.75
C VAL A 737 23.18 -8.92 44.77
N VAL A 738 22.99 -8.80 43.46
CA VAL A 738 23.78 -9.50 42.43
C VAL A 738 25.02 -8.69 41.93
N GLU A 739 25.13 -7.41 42.31
CA GLU A 739 26.32 -6.59 41.97
C GLU A 739 27.45 -6.59 43.06
N ALA A 740 27.36 -7.43 44.07
CA ALA A 740 28.34 -7.47 45.18
C ALA A 740 28.90 -8.86 45.48
N ILE A 741 29.11 -9.70 44.43
CA ILE A 741 30.01 -10.90 44.54
C ILE A 741 30.78 -11.05 43.24
#